data_d604fe4251e2ed9239d978e6ac340144
#
_entry.id   d604fe4251e2ed9239d978e6ac340144
#
_cell.length_a   1.000
_cell.length_b   1.000
_cell.length_c   1.000
_cell.angle_alpha   90.00
_cell.angle_beta   90.00
_cell.angle_gamma   90.00
#
_symmetry.space_group_name_H-M   'P 1'
#
loop_
_entity.id
_entity.type
_entity.pdbx_description
1 polymer ?
#
loop_
_entity_poly.entity_id
_entity_poly.type
_entity_poly.pdbx_seq_one_letter_code
_entity_poly.pdbx_strand_id
1 'polypeptide(L)'
;MLRRRRPGVIPRKRDDVRVNICEPMGGGNNHWIGPDMKKLPHKPQADILKFLPALLLAVATTGVAARLSPAQARAEAEAMLSRMTLAEKIGQMTQADCDALKKHPDDVEKLSLGSVLSGGNSNPADNSAVTWRKHAASFQESALRTRLKIPLLYGVDAVHGHNNVLGAVVFPHNLGLGATRNPRLVERAGRVTAEEIAGTSVHWAFGPCVAVVQNIRWGRSYESFGSDPKLAGQLGAAANRGLQRPLAGGFSVLACTKHFAGDGGTQNGVDQGNTVGDETELRRLHLAPYAAAIRAGTKSIMVSYNSWNGEKMHGNKRLLTGVLKGELGFKGFLVSDWAAIDQLPGDYRSDIETSINAGLDMIMIPNGEGQENNYRQFISLLTELVQAGKVSPARIDDAVRRILTVKYEMGLFEHPFARPELLGKLGGLEHREVARACVRESLVLLKNEAKALPLAKNLKHLAVIGKGADDLGMQCGGWTIDWQGESGNITPGGTTILSAIRQTVAPGTEVTFAADAAGIQNADAVIVVVGEQPYAEMKGDREDLRLPTTDLALIEQARAKGTRVITLLVSGRPLILGSALNHSDALLAVWLPGTEGQGVADVLFGDSKPTGKLPVPWPASNEALVDGPGRKAFEPQFPLGYGLRYR
;
A
#
# COMPACT_ATOMS: atom_id res chain seq x y z
N MET A 1 25.88 -34.96 -32.53
CA MET A 1 24.71 -35.85 -32.66
C MET A 1 24.16 -36.15 -31.28
N LEU A 2 23.10 -35.47 -30.85
CA LEU A 2 22.28 -35.89 -29.71
C LEU A 2 20.90 -35.23 -29.88
N ARG A 3 19.90 -36.09 -30.05
CA ARG A 3 18.50 -35.75 -30.39
C ARG A 3 17.78 -35.13 -29.19
N ARG A 4 17.16 -33.97 -29.40
CA ARG A 4 16.18 -33.35 -28.47
C ARG A 4 14.85 -34.13 -28.58
N ARG A 5 14.34 -34.60 -27.43
CA ARG A 5 12.97 -35.10 -27.27
C ARG A 5 12.06 -33.94 -26.87
N ARG A 6 10.93 -33.79 -27.53
CA ARG A 6 9.81 -32.88 -27.16
C ARG A 6 8.93 -33.58 -26.13
N PRO A 7 8.35 -32.88 -25.14
CA PRO A 7 7.30 -33.44 -24.30
C PRO A 7 5.93 -33.37 -24.98
N GLY A 8 5.15 -34.45 -24.77
CA GLY A 8 3.84 -34.65 -25.40
C GLY A 8 2.73 -33.84 -24.72
N VAL A 9 1.76 -33.49 -25.54
CA VAL A 9 0.50 -32.82 -25.17
C VAL A 9 -0.47 -33.88 -24.63
N ILE A 10 -1.03 -33.62 -23.41
CA ILE A 10 -2.13 -34.42 -22.84
C ILE A 10 -3.46 -33.69 -23.10
N PRO A 11 -4.50 -34.32 -23.64
CA PRO A 11 -5.79 -33.67 -23.89
C PRO A 11 -6.64 -33.56 -22.60
N ARG A 12 -7.19 -32.40 -22.37
CA ARG A 12 -8.21 -32.16 -21.29
C ARG A 12 -9.58 -32.68 -21.74
N LYS A 13 -10.20 -33.51 -20.91
CA LYS A 13 -11.63 -33.87 -20.98
C LYS A 13 -12.48 -32.67 -20.56
N ARG A 14 -13.50 -32.37 -21.35
CA ARG A 14 -14.61 -31.50 -20.98
C ARG A 14 -15.65 -32.33 -20.24
N ASP A 15 -16.02 -31.94 -19.03
CA ASP A 15 -17.22 -32.39 -18.36
C ASP A 15 -18.28 -31.28 -18.44
N ASP A 16 -19.36 -31.58 -19.19
CA ASP A 16 -20.55 -30.73 -19.29
C ASP A 16 -21.37 -30.84 -18.02
N VAL A 17 -21.48 -29.74 -17.26
CA VAL A 17 -22.45 -29.61 -16.17
C VAL A 17 -23.66 -28.82 -16.68
N ARG A 18 -24.79 -29.51 -16.86
CA ARG A 18 -26.09 -28.89 -17.14
C ARG A 18 -26.63 -28.20 -15.90
N VAL A 19 -26.88 -26.90 -16.02
CA VAL A 19 -27.63 -26.11 -15.01
C VAL A 19 -29.11 -26.18 -15.37
N ASN A 20 -29.92 -26.71 -14.46
CA ASN A 20 -31.39 -26.66 -14.53
C ASN A 20 -31.86 -25.28 -14.11
N ILE A 21 -32.59 -24.62 -15.00
CA ILE A 21 -33.32 -23.37 -14.74
C ILE A 21 -34.72 -23.76 -14.25
N CYS A 22 -35.07 -23.32 -13.05
CA CYS A 22 -36.48 -23.31 -12.56
C CYS A 22 -37.10 -21.95 -12.84
N GLU A 23 -38.19 -21.95 -13.60
CA GLU A 23 -39.09 -20.81 -13.82
C GLU A 23 -39.97 -20.54 -12.59
N PRO A 24 -40.43 -19.29 -12.36
CA PRO A 24 -41.31 -18.97 -11.24
C PRO A 24 -42.79 -19.12 -11.59
N MET A 25 -43.51 -19.79 -10.73
CA MET A 25 -44.99 -19.85 -10.78
C MET A 25 -45.60 -18.62 -10.10
N GLY A 26 -46.69 -18.18 -10.68
CA GLY A 26 -47.39 -16.93 -10.43
C GLY A 26 -48.34 -16.86 -9.24
N GLY A 27 -48.70 -15.64 -8.95
CA GLY A 27 -50.00 -15.10 -8.63
C GLY A 27 -50.66 -15.46 -7.29
N GLY A 28 -50.88 -14.47 -6.46
CA GLY A 28 -51.78 -14.54 -5.32
C GLY A 28 -51.93 -13.18 -4.62
N ASN A 29 -52.97 -12.44 -5.04
CA ASN A 29 -53.50 -11.26 -4.34
C ASN A 29 -53.98 -11.62 -2.95
N ASN A 30 -53.61 -10.89 -1.92
CA ASN A 30 -54.42 -10.76 -0.70
C ASN A 30 -54.36 -9.36 -0.12
N HIS A 31 -55.49 -8.68 -0.20
CA HIS A 31 -55.86 -7.46 0.53
C HIS A 31 -55.83 -7.70 2.04
N TRP A 32 -55.22 -6.81 2.78
CA TRP A 32 -55.48 -6.62 4.19
C TRP A 32 -55.99 -5.22 4.46
N ILE A 33 -57.24 -5.20 5.04
CA ILE A 33 -57.99 -4.04 5.49
C ILE A 33 -57.51 -3.70 6.91
N GLY A 34 -57.17 -2.45 7.16
CA GLY A 34 -56.85 -1.95 8.50
C GLY A 34 -58.14 -1.67 9.32
N PRO A 35 -58.08 -1.74 10.65
CA PRO A 35 -59.19 -1.25 11.48
C PRO A 35 -58.96 0.15 12.05
N ASP A 36 -60.09 0.86 12.11
CA ASP A 36 -60.39 2.20 12.56
C ASP A 36 -59.86 2.60 13.93
N MET A 37 -59.47 3.89 14.02
CA MET A 37 -59.30 4.63 15.26
C MET A 37 -60.67 5.00 15.86
N LYS A 38 -60.95 4.60 17.08
CA LYS A 38 -62.01 5.21 17.93
C LYS A 38 -61.40 5.87 19.15
N LYS A 39 -61.81 7.15 19.32
CA LYS A 39 -61.50 8.09 20.39
C LYS A 39 -61.99 7.59 21.77
N LEU A 40 -61.22 7.86 22.82
CA LEU A 40 -61.65 7.80 24.22
C LEU A 40 -61.39 9.11 24.99
N PRO A 41 -62.21 9.44 26.00
CA PRO A 41 -62.36 10.78 26.55
C PRO A 41 -61.49 11.06 27.78
N HIS A 42 -61.34 12.37 28.10
CA HIS A 42 -60.65 12.95 29.23
C HIS A 42 -61.32 12.80 30.60
N LYS A 43 -60.45 12.79 31.64
CA LYS A 43 -60.47 13.36 33.00
C LYS A 43 -60.65 12.37 34.18
N PRO A 44 -60.26 12.78 35.44
CA PRO A 44 -59.34 13.80 35.91
C PRO A 44 -58.27 13.28 36.92
N GLN A 45 -57.40 14.22 37.33
CA GLN A 45 -56.36 14.12 38.38
C GLN A 45 -56.87 13.69 39.76
N ALA A 46 -56.08 12.91 40.47
CA ALA A 46 -56.00 12.91 41.92
C ALA A 46 -54.57 12.56 42.38
N ASP A 47 -54.00 13.38 43.24
CA ASP A 47 -52.71 13.26 43.91
C ASP A 47 -52.57 12.00 44.75
N ILE A 48 -51.46 11.27 44.62
CA ILE A 48 -50.91 10.46 45.71
C ILE A 48 -49.38 10.52 45.60
N LEU A 49 -48.78 11.36 46.47
CA LEU A 49 -47.38 11.35 46.87
C LEU A 49 -47.17 10.15 47.80
N LYS A 50 -46.01 9.49 47.63
CA LYS A 50 -45.20 8.67 48.55
C LYS A 50 -45.03 7.20 48.17
N PHE A 51 -43.72 6.89 48.22
CA PHE A 51 -43.04 5.60 48.11
C PHE A 51 -42.56 5.21 46.70
N LEU A 52 -41.38 5.80 46.29
CA LEU A 52 -40.46 5.15 45.34
C LEU A 52 -39.40 4.39 46.13
N PRO A 53 -39.22 3.09 45.93
CA PRO A 53 -37.93 2.45 46.17
C PRO A 53 -36.98 2.87 45.03
N ALA A 54 -35.84 3.40 45.39
CA ALA A 54 -34.75 3.73 44.47
C ALA A 54 -34.28 2.42 43.79
N LEU A 55 -34.79 2.14 42.57
CA LEU A 55 -34.20 1.15 41.69
C LEU A 55 -32.97 1.79 41.05
N LEU A 56 -31.78 1.52 41.63
CA LEU A 56 -30.51 1.80 41.00
C LEU A 56 -30.48 1.00 39.68
N LEU A 57 -30.83 1.68 38.59
CA LEU A 57 -30.51 1.19 37.24
C LEU A 57 -28.99 1.26 37.10
N ALA A 58 -28.31 0.16 37.40
CA ALA A 58 -26.91 -0.02 36.98
C ALA A 58 -26.91 0.01 35.45
N VAL A 59 -26.74 1.18 34.87
CA VAL A 59 -26.31 1.31 33.47
C VAL A 59 -24.93 0.66 33.42
N ALA A 60 -24.91 -0.60 33.00
CA ALA A 60 -23.67 -1.23 32.57
C ALA A 60 -23.18 -0.42 31.39
N THR A 61 -22.41 0.63 31.65
CA THR A 61 -21.53 1.21 30.65
C THR A 61 -20.59 0.09 30.27
N THR A 62 -20.82 -0.51 29.09
CA THR A 62 -19.80 -1.30 28.43
C THR A 62 -18.64 -0.35 28.20
N GLY A 63 -17.77 -0.21 29.21
CA GLY A 63 -16.58 0.58 29.13
C GLY A 63 -15.71 -0.01 28.03
N VAL A 64 -15.58 0.69 26.92
CA VAL A 64 -14.46 0.50 26.02
C VAL A 64 -13.21 0.60 26.90
N ALA A 65 -12.47 -0.48 27.07
CA ALA A 65 -11.26 -0.48 27.87
C ALA A 65 -10.37 0.68 27.38
N ALA A 66 -10.05 1.59 28.30
CA ALA A 66 -9.26 2.76 27.95
C ALA A 66 -7.89 2.29 27.48
N ARG A 67 -7.47 2.75 26.30
CA ARG A 67 -6.17 2.41 25.72
C ARG A 67 -5.06 2.79 26.73
N LEU A 68 -4.07 1.92 26.87
CA LEU A 68 -2.92 2.18 27.72
C LEU A 68 -2.15 3.42 27.25
N SER A 69 -1.76 4.27 28.15
CA SER A 69 -0.78 5.33 27.86
C SER A 69 0.58 4.70 27.52
N PRO A 70 1.47 5.40 26.80
CA PRO A 70 2.80 4.88 26.48
C PRO A 70 3.60 4.45 27.73
N ALA A 71 3.43 5.13 28.85
CA ALA A 71 4.09 4.75 30.12
C ALA A 71 3.53 3.45 30.70
N GLN A 72 2.20 3.28 30.66
CA GLN A 72 1.56 2.03 31.08
C GLN A 72 1.91 0.86 30.16
N ALA A 73 1.85 1.06 28.82
CA ALA A 73 2.25 0.04 27.87
C ALA A 73 3.70 -0.42 28.07
N ARG A 74 4.59 0.53 28.38
CA ARG A 74 5.98 0.19 28.70
C ARG A 74 6.09 -0.60 30.03
N ALA A 75 5.34 -0.24 31.06
CA ALA A 75 5.33 -0.95 32.33
C ALA A 75 4.84 -2.40 32.16
N GLU A 76 3.76 -2.60 31.39
CA GLU A 76 3.26 -3.94 31.03
C GLU A 76 4.29 -4.75 30.25
N ALA A 77 4.99 -4.11 29.28
CA ALA A 77 6.06 -4.74 28.53
C ALA A 77 7.23 -5.18 29.42
N GLU A 78 7.64 -4.39 30.40
CA GLU A 78 8.68 -4.76 31.37
C GLU A 78 8.22 -5.93 32.27
N ALA A 79 6.99 -5.90 32.75
CA ALA A 79 6.41 -6.98 33.55
C ALA A 79 6.32 -8.29 32.72
N MET A 80 5.96 -8.22 31.44
CA MET A 80 5.95 -9.37 30.55
C MET A 80 7.36 -9.89 30.29
N LEU A 81 8.30 -8.99 29.96
CA LEU A 81 9.71 -9.31 29.67
C LEU A 81 10.39 -10.07 30.80
N SER A 82 10.12 -9.69 32.07
CA SER A 82 10.69 -10.34 33.26
C SER A 82 10.27 -11.79 33.43
N ARG A 83 9.17 -12.23 32.79
CA ARG A 83 8.63 -13.59 32.84
C ARG A 83 9.12 -14.47 31.69
N MET A 84 9.77 -13.87 30.67
CA MET A 84 10.15 -14.55 29.43
C MET A 84 11.48 -15.28 29.57
N THR A 85 11.55 -16.49 29.02
CA THR A 85 12.80 -17.23 28.77
C THR A 85 13.53 -16.61 27.56
N LEU A 86 14.81 -16.92 27.38
CA LEU A 86 15.59 -16.49 26.22
C LEU A 86 14.95 -16.97 24.91
N ALA A 87 14.48 -18.22 24.86
CA ALA A 87 13.83 -18.78 23.68
C ALA A 87 12.56 -17.98 23.29
N GLU A 88 11.71 -17.66 24.26
CA GLU A 88 10.51 -16.83 24.02
C GLU A 88 10.86 -15.42 23.56
N LYS A 89 11.93 -14.83 24.09
CA LYS A 89 12.43 -13.52 23.66
C LYS A 89 12.89 -13.55 22.21
N ILE A 90 13.69 -14.55 21.81
CA ILE A 90 14.16 -14.71 20.44
C ILE A 90 12.98 -15.00 19.50
N GLY A 91 11.99 -15.81 19.93
CA GLY A 91 10.75 -16.00 19.18
C GLY A 91 10.03 -14.69 18.86
N GLN A 92 9.95 -13.75 19.83
CA GLN A 92 9.34 -12.43 19.58
C GLN A 92 10.13 -11.56 18.60
N MET A 93 11.42 -11.78 18.43
CA MET A 93 12.27 -11.10 17.45
C MET A 93 12.20 -11.71 16.05
N THR A 94 11.48 -12.82 15.89
CA THR A 94 11.38 -13.58 14.63
C THR A 94 10.06 -13.27 13.93
N GLN A 95 10.15 -12.84 12.67
CA GLN A 95 9.03 -12.72 11.75
C GLN A 95 9.23 -13.72 10.60
N ALA A 96 8.35 -14.71 10.49
CA ALA A 96 8.38 -15.71 9.43
C ALA A 96 7.31 -15.44 8.38
N ASP A 97 7.62 -15.71 7.10
CA ASP A 97 6.58 -15.74 6.06
C ASP A 97 5.61 -16.91 6.28
N CYS A 98 4.34 -16.71 5.96
CA CYS A 98 3.31 -17.74 6.16
C CYS A 98 3.58 -19.01 5.32
N ASP A 99 4.21 -18.89 4.16
CA ASP A 99 4.60 -20.00 3.32
C ASP A 99 5.78 -20.80 3.92
N ALA A 100 6.68 -20.11 4.62
CA ALA A 100 7.76 -20.77 5.37
C ALA A 100 7.24 -21.70 6.48
N LEU A 101 6.06 -21.42 7.00
CA LEU A 101 5.42 -22.19 8.08
C LEU A 101 4.56 -23.36 7.58
N LYS A 102 4.36 -23.54 6.27
CA LYS A 102 3.48 -24.58 5.71
C LYS A 102 3.86 -26.01 6.17
N LYS A 103 5.16 -26.29 6.29
CA LYS A 103 5.64 -27.60 6.78
C LYS A 103 5.52 -27.76 8.30
N HIS A 104 5.52 -26.67 9.03
CA HIS A 104 5.51 -26.63 10.49
C HIS A 104 4.55 -25.58 11.02
N PRO A 105 3.24 -25.73 10.81
CA PRO A 105 2.24 -24.75 11.23
C PRO A 105 2.19 -24.52 12.75
N ASP A 106 2.68 -25.51 13.55
CA ASP A 106 2.77 -25.41 15.00
C ASP A 106 3.94 -24.57 15.50
N ASP A 107 4.85 -24.14 14.64
CA ASP A 107 6.03 -23.38 15.06
C ASP A 107 5.70 -22.00 15.62
N VAL A 108 4.59 -21.41 15.23
CA VAL A 108 4.10 -20.18 15.87
C VAL A 108 3.95 -20.36 17.37
N GLU A 109 3.36 -21.49 17.80
CA GLU A 109 3.20 -21.84 19.21
C GLU A 109 4.50 -22.31 19.83
N LYS A 110 5.16 -23.32 19.21
CA LYS A 110 6.35 -23.99 19.76
C LYS A 110 7.55 -23.06 19.94
N LEU A 111 7.72 -22.11 18.99
CA LEU A 111 8.82 -21.16 18.99
C LEU A 111 8.43 -19.77 19.49
N SER A 112 7.16 -19.58 19.89
CA SER A 112 6.63 -18.30 20.39
C SER A 112 6.88 -17.12 19.43
N LEU A 113 6.65 -17.34 18.12
CA LEU A 113 6.95 -16.34 17.10
C LEU A 113 6.24 -15.01 17.36
N GLY A 114 6.96 -13.91 17.20
CA GLY A 114 6.45 -12.57 17.45
C GLY A 114 5.61 -12.00 16.31
N SER A 115 5.86 -12.48 15.11
CA SER A 115 5.19 -12.01 13.89
C SER A 115 5.15 -13.09 12.81
N VAL A 116 4.11 -13.00 11.98
CA VAL A 116 3.98 -13.70 10.70
C VAL A 116 3.64 -12.65 9.64
N LEU A 117 4.04 -12.86 8.40
CA LEU A 117 3.66 -12.00 7.28
C LEU A 117 3.19 -12.82 6.07
N SER A 118 2.46 -12.16 5.19
CA SER A 118 2.33 -12.53 3.79
C SER A 118 3.09 -11.50 2.97
N GLY A 119 4.23 -11.90 2.41
CA GLY A 119 5.05 -11.06 1.55
C GLY A 119 5.07 -11.58 0.11
N GLY A 120 5.30 -10.69 -0.85
CA GLY A 120 5.27 -11.07 -2.25
C GLY A 120 3.94 -11.71 -2.64
N ASN A 121 3.96 -12.99 -2.98
CA ASN A 121 2.78 -13.75 -3.41
C ASN A 121 2.34 -14.82 -2.39
N SER A 122 2.70 -14.70 -1.12
CA SER A 122 2.29 -15.64 -0.06
C SER A 122 0.84 -15.37 0.38
N ASN A 123 -0.11 -15.53 -0.53
CA ASN A 123 -1.53 -15.24 -0.30
C ASN A 123 -2.32 -16.51 0.06
N PRO A 124 -3.47 -16.40 0.74
CA PRO A 124 -4.45 -17.49 0.82
C PRO A 124 -4.95 -17.90 -0.56
N ALA A 125 -5.35 -19.17 -0.71
CA ALA A 125 -5.58 -19.80 -2.00
C ALA A 125 -6.63 -19.10 -2.90
N ASP A 126 -7.71 -18.53 -2.35
CA ASP A 126 -8.75 -17.84 -3.11
C ASP A 126 -8.65 -16.30 -3.02
N ASN A 127 -7.70 -15.81 -2.26
CA ASN A 127 -7.40 -14.38 -2.05
C ASN A 127 -8.62 -13.51 -1.65
N SER A 128 -9.71 -14.14 -1.15
CA SER A 128 -10.89 -13.44 -0.67
C SER A 128 -10.68 -12.87 0.73
N ALA A 129 -11.36 -11.78 1.06
CA ALA A 129 -11.30 -11.16 2.38
C ALA A 129 -11.69 -12.11 3.53
N VAL A 130 -12.63 -13.02 3.27
CA VAL A 130 -13.07 -14.05 4.25
C VAL A 130 -11.95 -15.06 4.52
N THR A 131 -11.28 -15.51 3.47
CA THR A 131 -10.17 -16.48 3.61
C THR A 131 -8.95 -15.81 4.24
N TRP A 132 -8.62 -14.58 3.88
CA TRP A 132 -7.60 -13.79 4.55
C TRP A 132 -7.84 -13.68 6.05
N ARG A 133 -9.07 -13.33 6.45
CA ARG A 133 -9.44 -13.24 7.86
C ARG A 133 -9.24 -14.55 8.61
N LYS A 134 -9.68 -15.67 8.03
CA LYS A 134 -9.49 -17.00 8.65
C LYS A 134 -8.02 -17.38 8.74
N HIS A 135 -7.27 -17.11 7.66
CA HIS A 135 -5.85 -17.39 7.58
C HIS A 135 -5.04 -16.64 8.64
N ALA A 136 -5.18 -15.31 8.72
CA ALA A 136 -4.49 -14.52 9.72
C ALA A 136 -4.92 -14.86 11.16
N ALA A 137 -6.22 -15.13 11.38
CA ALA A 137 -6.75 -15.53 12.67
C ALA A 137 -6.17 -16.87 13.16
N SER A 138 -5.93 -17.85 12.26
CA SER A 138 -5.38 -19.15 12.64
C SER A 138 -3.98 -19.05 13.26
N PHE A 139 -3.12 -18.17 12.76
CA PHE A 139 -1.82 -17.88 13.35
C PHE A 139 -1.94 -17.19 14.70
N GLN A 140 -2.90 -16.27 14.82
CA GLN A 140 -3.16 -15.60 16.10
C GLN A 140 -3.64 -16.59 17.17
N GLU A 141 -4.54 -17.51 16.82
CA GLU A 141 -4.97 -18.60 17.72
C GLU A 141 -3.79 -19.43 18.19
N SER A 142 -2.83 -19.75 17.29
CA SER A 142 -1.62 -20.48 17.64
C SER A 142 -0.74 -19.70 18.63
N ALA A 143 -0.55 -18.41 18.40
CA ALA A 143 0.20 -17.55 19.32
C ALA A 143 -0.44 -17.46 20.72
N LEU A 144 -1.77 -17.42 20.79
CA LEU A 144 -2.50 -17.36 22.06
C LEU A 144 -2.51 -18.69 22.85
N ARG A 145 -2.09 -19.80 22.26
CA ARG A 145 -1.86 -21.08 22.98
C ARG A 145 -0.50 -21.15 23.66
N THR A 146 0.43 -20.23 23.35
CA THR A 146 1.73 -20.15 24.03
C THR A 146 1.58 -19.92 25.55
N ARG A 147 2.60 -20.26 26.32
CA ARG A 147 2.62 -20.12 27.79
C ARG A 147 2.26 -18.69 28.27
N LEU A 148 2.76 -17.67 27.57
CA LEU A 148 2.56 -16.26 27.92
C LEU A 148 1.41 -15.61 27.17
N LYS A 149 0.83 -16.31 26.19
CA LYS A 149 -0.30 -15.82 25.35
C LYS A 149 -0.03 -14.46 24.72
N ILE A 150 1.22 -14.21 24.30
CA ILE A 150 1.59 -12.97 23.64
C ILE A 150 1.01 -13.00 22.23
N PRO A 151 0.12 -12.04 21.85
CA PRO A 151 -0.45 -12.02 20.52
C PRO A 151 0.61 -11.71 19.47
N LEU A 152 0.52 -12.32 18.29
CA LEU A 152 1.42 -12.05 17.20
C LEU A 152 1.01 -10.82 16.38
N LEU A 153 1.96 -10.22 15.65
CA LEU A 153 1.71 -9.24 14.60
C LEU A 153 1.61 -9.96 13.26
N TYR A 154 0.48 -9.82 12.55
CA TYR A 154 0.38 -10.29 11.17
C TYR A 154 0.57 -9.11 10.21
N GLY A 155 1.58 -9.17 9.34
CA GLY A 155 1.99 -8.09 8.45
C GLY A 155 1.72 -8.36 6.97
N VAL A 156 1.48 -7.29 6.20
CA VAL A 156 1.34 -7.34 4.73
C VAL A 156 1.88 -6.06 4.08
N ASP A 157 2.25 -6.15 2.81
CA ASP A 157 2.59 -5.00 1.96
C ASP A 157 1.33 -4.26 1.51
N ALA A 158 0.74 -3.49 2.42
CA ALA A 158 -0.38 -2.60 2.13
C ALA A 158 0.13 -1.21 1.74
N VAL A 159 0.76 -1.12 0.57
CA VAL A 159 1.49 0.08 0.13
C VAL A 159 0.59 1.16 -0.47
N HIS A 160 -0.59 0.78 -1.01
CA HIS A 160 -1.57 1.71 -1.57
C HIS A 160 -3.03 1.24 -1.38
N GLY A 161 -3.38 0.88 -0.18
CA GLY A 161 -4.64 0.24 0.24
C GLY A 161 -4.37 -1.15 0.76
N HIS A 162 -5.42 -1.94 0.98
CA HIS A 162 -5.27 -3.38 1.27
C HIS A 162 -5.09 -4.17 -0.03
N ASN A 163 -4.10 -3.76 -0.81
CA ASN A 163 -3.87 -4.13 -2.21
C ASN A 163 -3.68 -5.63 -2.49
N ASN A 164 -3.50 -6.45 -1.44
CA ASN A 164 -3.33 -7.91 -1.58
C ASN A 164 -4.66 -8.68 -1.64
N VAL A 165 -5.80 -8.03 -1.35
CA VAL A 165 -7.10 -8.69 -1.14
C VAL A 165 -8.07 -8.34 -2.25
N LEU A 166 -8.69 -9.36 -2.85
CA LEU A 166 -9.71 -9.17 -3.88
C LEU A 166 -10.89 -8.33 -3.37
N GLY A 167 -11.24 -7.29 -4.13
CA GLY A 167 -12.36 -6.40 -3.82
C GLY A 167 -12.02 -5.25 -2.87
N ALA A 168 -10.85 -5.23 -2.25
CA ALA A 168 -10.38 -4.09 -1.47
C ALA A 168 -10.19 -2.86 -2.34
N VAL A 169 -10.23 -1.67 -1.72
CA VAL A 169 -9.95 -0.42 -2.44
C VAL A 169 -8.45 -0.27 -2.64
N VAL A 170 -8.06 -0.07 -3.89
CA VAL A 170 -6.68 0.25 -4.26
C VAL A 170 -6.59 1.74 -4.59
N PHE A 171 -5.82 2.47 -3.78
CA PHE A 171 -5.57 3.89 -3.95
C PHE A 171 -4.55 4.18 -5.06
N PRO A 172 -4.47 5.42 -5.57
CA PRO A 172 -3.29 5.83 -6.33
C PRO A 172 -2.02 5.54 -5.52
N HIS A 173 -0.98 5.06 -6.21
CA HIS A 173 0.33 4.95 -5.57
C HIS A 173 0.83 6.29 -5.04
N ASN A 174 1.78 6.25 -4.12
CA ASN A 174 2.23 7.43 -3.38
C ASN A 174 2.71 8.59 -4.27
N LEU A 175 3.25 8.34 -5.47
CA LEU A 175 3.61 9.42 -6.39
C LEU A 175 2.36 10.21 -6.82
N GLY A 176 1.26 9.53 -7.13
CA GLY A 176 -0.03 10.16 -7.36
C GLY A 176 -0.55 10.90 -6.13
N LEU A 177 -0.47 10.29 -4.94
CA LEU A 177 -0.82 10.95 -3.69
C LEU A 177 0.07 12.18 -3.41
N GLY A 178 1.35 12.11 -3.77
CA GLY A 178 2.30 13.24 -3.74
C GLY A 178 1.85 14.41 -4.60
N ALA A 179 1.29 14.11 -5.78
CA ALA A 179 0.75 15.13 -6.67
C ALA A 179 -0.46 15.87 -6.08
N THR A 180 -1.22 15.26 -5.18
CA THR A 180 -2.35 15.92 -4.49
C THR A 180 -1.89 17.05 -3.57
N ARG A 181 -0.71 16.93 -2.94
CA ARG A 181 -0.20 17.81 -1.88
C ARG A 181 -1.20 18.01 -0.73
N ASN A 182 -2.09 17.05 -0.52
CA ASN A 182 -3.19 17.11 0.44
C ASN A 182 -3.02 16.11 1.60
N PRO A 183 -2.40 16.51 2.74
CA PRO A 183 -2.20 15.60 3.88
C PRO A 183 -3.51 15.08 4.48
N ARG A 184 -4.62 15.86 4.42
CA ARG A 184 -5.91 15.40 4.95
C ARG A 184 -6.48 14.25 4.14
N LEU A 185 -6.30 14.29 2.83
CA LEU A 185 -6.77 13.24 1.94
C LEU A 185 -5.92 11.97 2.11
N VAL A 186 -4.60 12.12 2.23
CA VAL A 186 -3.67 10.99 2.52
C VAL A 186 -3.96 10.36 3.88
N GLU A 187 -4.29 11.16 4.90
CA GLU A 187 -4.71 10.63 6.20
C GLU A 187 -6.02 9.82 6.12
N ARG A 188 -6.99 10.27 5.29
CA ARG A 188 -8.23 9.52 5.02
C ARG A 188 -7.96 8.21 4.29
N ALA A 189 -7.07 8.22 3.27
CA ALA A 189 -6.65 7.02 2.57
C ALA A 189 -6.01 6.00 3.54
N GLY A 190 -5.09 6.45 4.41
CA GLY A 190 -4.52 5.61 5.46
C GLY A 190 -5.56 5.07 6.44
N ARG A 191 -6.60 5.84 6.76
CA ARG A 191 -7.71 5.39 7.61
C ARG A 191 -8.53 4.27 6.96
N VAL A 192 -8.90 4.42 5.68
CA VAL A 192 -9.60 3.39 4.92
C VAL A 192 -8.74 2.12 4.84
N THR A 193 -7.46 2.26 4.52
CA THR A 193 -6.50 1.14 4.51
C THR A 193 -6.50 0.39 5.85
N ALA A 194 -6.47 1.12 6.98
CA ALA A 194 -6.51 0.51 8.31
C ALA A 194 -7.83 -0.24 8.58
N GLU A 195 -8.97 0.28 8.15
CA GLU A 195 -10.27 -0.39 8.32
C GLU A 195 -10.36 -1.68 7.52
N GLU A 196 -9.86 -1.69 6.27
CA GLU A 196 -9.86 -2.88 5.42
C GLU A 196 -8.86 -3.94 5.89
N ILE A 197 -7.64 -3.53 6.30
CA ILE A 197 -6.64 -4.41 6.90
C ILE A 197 -7.19 -5.08 8.17
N ALA A 198 -7.71 -4.29 9.10
CA ALA A 198 -8.28 -4.81 10.33
C ALA A 198 -9.47 -5.75 10.09
N GLY A 199 -10.26 -5.52 9.04
CA GLY A 199 -11.37 -6.40 8.64
C GLY A 199 -10.92 -7.82 8.30
N THR A 200 -9.70 -7.99 7.84
CA THR A 200 -9.10 -9.29 7.49
C THR A 200 -8.20 -9.90 8.58
N SER A 201 -8.26 -9.41 9.82
CA SER A 201 -7.41 -9.83 10.95
C SER A 201 -5.92 -9.58 10.75
N VAL A 202 -5.56 -8.69 9.86
CA VAL A 202 -4.18 -8.21 9.69
C VAL A 202 -3.95 -7.04 10.64
N HIS A 203 -2.73 -6.94 11.19
CA HIS A 203 -2.41 -5.98 12.25
C HIS A 203 -1.41 -4.92 11.82
N TRP A 204 -0.62 -5.18 10.78
CA TRP A 204 0.57 -4.42 10.43
C TRP A 204 0.64 -4.17 8.92
N ALA A 205 0.63 -2.89 8.52
CA ALA A 205 0.84 -2.43 7.16
C ALA A 205 2.32 -2.07 6.95
N PHE A 206 3.00 -2.66 5.96
CA PHE A 206 4.36 -2.27 5.57
C PHE A 206 4.30 -1.01 4.69
N GLY A 207 3.92 0.10 5.29
CA GLY A 207 3.75 1.41 4.70
C GLY A 207 3.54 2.48 5.79
N PRO A 208 3.73 3.75 5.44
CA PRO A 208 4.06 4.31 4.14
C PRO A 208 5.56 4.27 3.77
N CYS A 209 5.85 4.20 2.46
CA CYS A 209 7.17 4.50 1.94
C CYS A 209 7.37 6.02 1.91
N VAL A 210 8.43 6.49 2.57
CA VAL A 210 8.80 7.92 2.64
C VAL A 210 10.15 8.20 1.97
N ALA A 211 10.59 7.30 1.09
CA ALA A 211 11.76 7.50 0.25
C ALA A 211 11.67 8.83 -0.51
N VAL A 212 12.80 9.47 -0.75
CA VAL A 212 12.90 10.74 -1.49
C VAL A 212 13.60 10.47 -2.82
N VAL A 213 12.82 10.45 -3.90
CA VAL A 213 13.33 10.10 -5.23
C VAL A 213 14.33 11.14 -5.73
N GLN A 214 15.54 10.71 -6.02
CA GLN A 214 16.58 11.54 -6.65
C GLN A 214 16.78 11.17 -8.13
N ASN A 215 16.54 9.91 -8.49
CA ASN A 215 16.60 9.43 -9.87
C ASN A 215 15.39 8.58 -10.20
N ILE A 216 14.55 9.02 -11.14
CA ILE A 216 13.32 8.34 -11.54
C ILE A 216 13.52 7.07 -12.37
N ARG A 217 14.77 6.69 -12.68
CA ARG A 217 15.12 5.36 -13.23
C ARG A 217 14.85 4.24 -12.22
N TRP A 218 14.83 4.57 -10.94
CA TRP A 218 14.51 3.65 -9.85
C TRP A 218 13.09 3.10 -9.97
N GLY A 219 12.97 1.76 -10.01
CA GLY A 219 11.71 1.05 -10.23
C GLY A 219 10.65 1.33 -9.17
N ARG A 220 11.05 1.71 -7.94
CA ARG A 220 10.14 2.02 -6.84
C ARG A 220 9.77 3.51 -6.74
N SER A 221 10.07 4.31 -7.76
CA SER A 221 9.75 5.75 -7.77
C SER A 221 8.29 6.03 -7.44
N TYR A 222 7.34 5.20 -7.89
CA TYR A 222 5.92 5.37 -7.63
C TYR A 222 5.52 5.11 -6.17
N GLU A 223 6.34 4.37 -5.41
CA GLU A 223 6.09 4.14 -3.98
C GLU A 223 6.40 5.38 -3.13
N SER A 224 7.16 6.34 -3.66
CA SER A 224 7.56 7.60 -3.01
C SER A 224 6.52 8.70 -3.24
N PHE A 225 6.37 9.61 -2.26
CA PHE A 225 5.57 10.84 -2.43
C PHE A 225 6.26 11.92 -3.31
N GLY A 226 7.47 11.66 -3.81
CA GLY A 226 8.20 12.53 -4.72
C GLY A 226 9.63 12.86 -4.29
N SER A 227 10.18 13.93 -4.87
CA SER A 227 11.58 14.35 -4.69
C SER A 227 11.79 15.44 -3.63
N ASP A 228 10.71 15.96 -3.04
CA ASP A 228 10.78 16.96 -1.98
C ASP A 228 10.68 16.27 -0.60
N PRO A 229 11.76 16.29 0.23
CA PRO A 229 11.78 15.64 1.54
C PRO A 229 10.73 16.23 2.50
N LYS A 230 10.39 17.51 2.37
CA LYS A 230 9.33 18.14 3.17
C LYS A 230 7.96 17.57 2.82
N LEU A 231 7.66 17.44 1.54
CA LEU A 231 6.41 16.85 1.06
C LEU A 231 6.31 15.38 1.49
N ALA A 232 7.36 14.59 1.25
CA ALA A 232 7.42 13.18 1.65
C ALA A 232 7.20 13.02 3.17
N GLY A 233 7.84 13.85 3.98
CA GLY A 233 7.64 13.85 5.43
C GLY A 233 6.22 14.24 5.87
N GLN A 234 5.62 15.25 5.24
CA GLN A 234 4.25 15.69 5.55
C GLN A 234 3.20 14.64 5.21
N LEU A 235 3.30 14.04 4.02
CA LEU A 235 2.34 13.05 3.55
C LEU A 235 2.56 11.70 4.24
N GLY A 236 3.81 11.28 4.46
CA GLY A 236 4.13 10.09 5.25
C GLY A 236 3.62 10.18 6.68
N ALA A 237 3.79 11.34 7.33
CA ALA A 237 3.23 11.60 8.66
C ALA A 237 1.69 11.52 8.66
N ALA A 238 1.03 12.01 7.62
CA ALA A 238 -0.43 11.92 7.47
C ALA A 238 -0.89 10.46 7.28
N ALA A 239 -0.21 9.69 6.42
CA ALA A 239 -0.50 8.27 6.23
C ALA A 239 -0.34 7.48 7.55
N ASN A 240 0.74 7.73 8.30
CA ASN A 240 0.96 7.13 9.63
C ASN A 240 -0.19 7.41 10.59
N ARG A 241 -0.65 8.68 10.66
CA ARG A 241 -1.80 9.04 11.52
C ARG A 241 -3.07 8.32 11.09
N GLY A 242 -3.33 8.23 9.78
CA GLY A 242 -4.48 7.52 9.23
C GLY A 242 -4.48 6.05 9.62
N LEU A 243 -3.36 5.36 9.41
CA LEU A 243 -3.16 3.94 9.73
C LEU A 243 -3.27 3.68 11.24
N GLN A 244 -2.56 4.46 12.06
CA GLN A 244 -2.45 4.21 13.50
C GLN A 244 -3.56 4.84 14.35
N ARG A 245 -4.47 5.64 13.75
CA ARG A 245 -5.61 6.18 14.49
C ARG A 245 -6.47 5.03 14.99
N PRO A 246 -6.82 5.02 16.30
CA PRO A 246 -7.64 3.95 16.87
C PRO A 246 -8.93 3.72 16.09
N LEU A 247 -9.21 2.46 15.81
CA LEU A 247 -10.48 1.98 15.28
C LEU A 247 -11.51 1.89 16.39
N ALA A 248 -12.79 1.72 16.04
CA ALA A 248 -13.84 1.50 17.03
C ALA A 248 -13.44 0.33 17.94
N GLY A 249 -13.43 0.55 19.26
CA GLY A 249 -13.04 -0.45 20.26
C GLY A 249 -11.59 -0.40 20.75
N GLY A 250 -10.78 0.58 20.30
CA GLY A 250 -9.46 0.84 20.89
C GLY A 250 -8.26 0.21 20.19
N PHE A 251 -8.45 -0.75 19.28
CA PHE A 251 -7.39 -1.34 18.48
C PHE A 251 -6.86 -0.37 17.41
N SER A 252 -5.56 -0.45 17.09
CA SER A 252 -4.94 0.30 15.99
C SER A 252 -4.17 -0.63 15.06
N VAL A 253 -4.20 -0.36 13.76
CA VAL A 253 -3.26 -0.95 12.81
C VAL A 253 -1.89 -0.32 13.01
N LEU A 254 -0.85 -1.13 12.92
CA LEU A 254 0.54 -0.68 12.98
C LEU A 254 0.98 -0.20 11.59
N ALA A 255 1.52 1.01 11.51
CA ALA A 255 2.21 1.50 10.33
C ALA A 255 3.71 1.14 10.40
N CYS A 256 4.32 0.86 9.25
CA CYS A 256 5.76 0.66 9.10
C CYS A 256 6.32 1.67 8.13
N THR A 257 6.91 2.74 8.65
CA THR A 257 7.55 3.74 7.79
C THR A 257 8.80 3.15 7.14
N LYS A 258 8.92 3.22 5.79
CA LYS A 258 9.98 2.53 5.04
C LYS A 258 10.56 3.36 3.90
N HIS A 259 11.77 3.02 3.38
CA HIS A 259 12.77 2.16 3.93
C HIS A 259 13.92 3.01 4.50
N PHE A 260 14.31 2.80 5.73
CA PHE A 260 15.35 3.61 6.40
C PHE A 260 16.75 3.10 6.03
N ALA A 261 17.60 3.92 5.35
CA ALA A 261 17.32 5.16 4.70
C ALA A 261 18.18 5.28 3.42
N GLY A 262 17.67 6.06 2.46
CA GLY A 262 18.45 6.42 1.28
C GLY A 262 18.11 5.68 0.01
N ASP A 263 17.16 4.76 0.02
CA ASP A 263 16.73 3.93 -1.11
C ASP A 263 16.36 4.73 -2.38
N GLY A 264 15.68 5.86 -2.25
CA GLY A 264 15.36 6.76 -3.37
C GLY A 264 16.55 7.59 -3.89
N GLY A 265 17.74 7.45 -3.29
CA GLY A 265 18.98 8.17 -3.63
C GLY A 265 20.11 7.31 -4.18
N THR A 266 19.84 6.05 -4.53
CA THR A 266 20.85 5.14 -5.09
C THR A 266 21.40 5.63 -6.42
N GLN A 267 22.68 5.41 -6.65
CA GLN A 267 23.35 5.80 -7.88
C GLN A 267 22.65 5.17 -9.10
N ASN A 268 22.40 5.97 -10.12
CA ASN A 268 21.70 5.61 -11.36
C ASN A 268 20.27 5.07 -11.16
N GLY A 269 19.70 5.21 -9.96
CA GLY A 269 18.37 4.68 -9.64
C GLY A 269 18.33 3.16 -9.62
N VAL A 270 19.40 2.48 -9.25
CA VAL A 270 19.45 1.02 -9.12
C VAL A 270 18.83 0.63 -7.79
N ASP A 271 17.80 -0.19 -7.83
CA ASP A 271 17.15 -0.69 -6.61
C ASP A 271 18.12 -1.51 -5.75
N GLN A 272 18.05 -1.36 -4.42
CA GLN A 272 18.99 -1.96 -3.46
C GLN A 272 20.46 -1.56 -3.64
N GLY A 273 20.73 -0.55 -4.47
CA GLY A 273 22.06 -0.06 -4.82
C GLY A 273 22.76 0.71 -3.70
N ASN A 274 23.73 1.53 -4.09
CA ASN A 274 24.53 2.34 -3.15
C ASN A 274 24.13 3.82 -3.25
N THR A 275 23.75 4.41 -2.13
CA THR A 275 23.57 5.86 -1.99
C THR A 275 24.88 6.48 -1.56
N VAL A 276 25.37 7.44 -2.35
CA VAL A 276 26.64 8.12 -2.12
C VAL A 276 26.40 9.58 -1.80
N GLY A 277 27.07 10.06 -0.77
CA GLY A 277 26.99 11.46 -0.34
C GLY A 277 27.49 11.67 1.07
N ASP A 278 27.62 12.93 1.47
CA ASP A 278 27.96 13.27 2.84
C ASP A 278 26.73 13.11 3.78
N GLU A 279 27.01 13.11 5.08
CA GLU A 279 25.95 12.95 6.07
C GLU A 279 24.99 14.15 6.12
N THR A 280 25.44 15.34 5.78
CA THR A 280 24.59 16.54 5.74
C THR A 280 23.50 16.36 4.69
N GLU A 281 23.88 15.84 3.52
CA GLU A 281 22.97 15.54 2.44
C GLU A 281 22.02 14.37 2.79
N LEU A 282 22.56 13.28 3.35
CA LEU A 282 21.73 12.17 3.85
C LEU A 282 20.68 12.66 4.84
N ARG A 283 21.07 13.48 5.81
CA ARG A 283 20.17 14.06 6.82
C ARG A 283 19.11 14.96 6.19
N ARG A 284 19.52 15.83 5.28
CA ARG A 284 18.65 16.81 4.63
C ARG A 284 17.60 16.14 3.71
N LEU A 285 18.01 15.14 2.94
CA LEU A 285 17.16 14.48 1.96
C LEU A 285 16.45 13.26 2.56
N HIS A 286 17.20 12.32 3.08
CA HIS A 286 16.71 10.97 3.33
C HIS A 286 16.29 10.73 4.79
N LEU A 287 16.84 11.48 5.78
CA LEU A 287 16.42 11.33 7.18
C LEU A 287 15.30 12.29 7.58
N ALA A 288 15.15 13.42 6.91
CA ALA A 288 14.12 14.42 7.24
C ALA A 288 12.68 13.86 7.24
N PRO A 289 12.25 12.98 6.29
CA PRO A 289 10.93 12.38 6.34
C PRO A 289 10.70 11.49 7.58
N TYR A 290 11.74 10.77 8.03
CA TYR A 290 11.65 9.93 9.25
C TYR A 290 11.51 10.76 10.50
N ALA A 291 12.19 11.90 10.61
CA ALA A 291 11.99 12.82 11.72
C ALA A 291 10.54 13.32 11.79
N ALA A 292 9.89 13.55 10.64
CA ALA A 292 8.47 13.91 10.57
C ALA A 292 7.56 12.72 10.98
N ALA A 293 7.85 11.51 10.51
CA ALA A 293 7.11 10.30 10.84
C ALA A 293 7.22 9.95 12.35
N ILE A 294 8.40 10.10 12.95
CA ILE A 294 8.62 9.90 14.40
C ILE A 294 7.80 10.89 15.21
N ARG A 295 7.80 12.17 14.84
CA ARG A 295 6.94 13.19 15.49
C ARG A 295 5.45 12.88 15.32
N ALA A 296 5.05 12.24 14.24
CA ALA A 296 3.68 11.77 14.00
C ALA A 296 3.34 10.44 14.72
N GLY A 297 4.31 9.87 15.46
CA GLY A 297 4.10 8.70 16.31
C GLY A 297 4.21 7.35 15.57
N THR A 298 5.01 7.26 14.49
CA THR A 298 5.31 5.94 13.87
C THR A 298 5.90 4.99 14.90
N LYS A 299 5.44 3.73 14.88
CA LYS A 299 5.78 2.72 15.91
C LYS A 299 6.66 1.60 15.39
N SER A 300 6.76 1.42 14.07
CA SER A 300 7.75 0.56 13.44
C SER A 300 8.39 1.25 12.24
N ILE A 301 9.65 0.90 11.98
CA ILE A 301 10.40 1.37 10.82
C ILE A 301 11.10 0.17 10.20
N MET A 302 10.97 0.00 8.87
CA MET A 302 11.67 -1.02 8.11
C MET A 302 12.99 -0.43 7.59
N VAL A 303 14.07 -1.20 7.75
CA VAL A 303 15.41 -0.81 7.31
C VAL A 303 15.56 -1.10 5.82
N SER A 304 16.31 -0.27 5.11
CA SER A 304 16.46 -0.37 3.65
C SER A 304 17.53 -1.38 3.23
N TYR A 305 17.33 -1.99 2.06
CA TYR A 305 18.34 -2.85 1.41
C TYR A 305 19.58 -2.09 0.95
N ASN A 306 19.48 -0.79 0.64
CA ASN A 306 20.58 -0.05 0.04
C ASN A 306 21.79 0.04 0.95
N SER A 307 22.93 0.34 0.35
CA SER A 307 24.13 0.77 1.07
C SER A 307 24.19 2.30 1.14
N TRP A 308 24.85 2.84 2.17
CA TRP A 308 25.29 4.22 2.20
C TRP A 308 26.80 4.26 2.24
N ASN A 309 27.42 4.85 1.20
CA ASN A 309 28.88 4.88 1.01
C ASN A 309 29.52 3.48 1.11
N GLY A 310 28.85 2.47 0.58
CA GLY A 310 29.32 1.09 0.54
C GLY A 310 28.94 0.23 1.76
N GLU A 311 28.47 0.81 2.86
CA GLU A 311 28.01 0.05 4.04
C GLU A 311 26.53 -0.26 3.95
N LYS A 312 26.16 -1.56 3.99
CA LYS A 312 24.76 -2.01 3.98
C LYS A 312 24.01 -1.48 5.21
N MET A 313 22.82 -0.94 4.98
CA MET A 313 22.03 -0.28 6.03
C MET A 313 21.71 -1.19 7.21
N HIS A 314 21.44 -2.47 6.97
CA HIS A 314 21.12 -3.46 8.01
C HIS A 314 22.29 -3.72 8.99
N GLY A 315 23.53 -3.42 8.60
CA GLY A 315 24.73 -3.48 9.47
C GLY A 315 25.14 -2.15 10.09
N ASN A 316 24.55 -1.03 9.64
CA ASN A 316 25.00 0.31 10.00
C ASN A 316 24.55 0.74 11.41
N LYS A 317 25.31 0.31 12.42
CA LYS A 317 25.03 0.62 13.84
C LYS A 317 24.92 2.12 14.11
N ARG A 318 25.76 2.94 13.43
CA ARG A 318 25.78 4.38 13.61
C ARG A 318 24.42 5.00 13.23
N LEU A 319 23.87 4.62 12.09
CA LEU A 319 22.60 5.18 11.63
C LEU A 319 21.42 4.57 12.38
N LEU A 320 21.39 3.25 12.62
CA LEU A 320 20.25 2.58 13.26
C LEU A 320 20.16 2.89 14.76
N THR A 321 21.26 2.74 15.48
CA THR A 321 21.28 2.95 16.93
C THR A 321 21.61 4.39 17.28
N GLY A 322 22.69 4.95 16.74
CA GLY A 322 23.16 6.29 17.07
C GLY A 322 22.18 7.37 16.61
N VAL A 323 21.89 7.41 15.33
CA VAL A 323 21.06 8.47 14.74
C VAL A 323 19.57 8.19 14.96
N LEU A 324 19.04 7.06 14.50
CA LEU A 324 17.60 6.83 14.51
C LEU A 324 17.03 6.64 15.92
N LYS A 325 17.58 5.69 16.69
CA LYS A 325 17.11 5.44 18.07
C LYS A 325 17.60 6.51 19.06
N GLY A 326 18.86 6.98 18.90
CA GLY A 326 19.48 7.97 19.78
C GLY A 326 19.04 9.40 19.49
N GLU A 327 19.58 10.00 18.41
CA GLU A 327 19.37 11.43 18.11
C GLU A 327 17.94 11.77 17.72
N LEU A 328 17.31 10.98 16.80
CA LEU A 328 15.93 11.20 16.39
C LEU A 328 14.90 10.70 17.42
N GLY A 329 15.37 9.95 18.41
CA GLY A 329 14.58 9.52 19.56
C GLY A 329 13.50 8.49 19.24
N PHE A 330 13.67 7.66 18.22
CA PHE A 330 12.70 6.63 17.85
C PHE A 330 12.49 5.61 18.98
N LYS A 331 11.27 5.46 19.44
CA LYS A 331 10.90 4.59 20.58
C LYS A 331 10.25 3.27 20.19
N GLY A 332 9.81 3.13 18.93
CA GLY A 332 9.28 1.88 18.39
C GLY A 332 10.39 0.86 18.10
N PHE A 333 10.08 -0.17 17.31
CA PHE A 333 11.02 -1.21 16.94
C PHE A 333 11.41 -1.13 15.45
N LEU A 334 12.61 -1.65 15.13
CA LEU A 334 13.14 -1.79 13.78
C LEU A 334 12.91 -3.21 13.28
N VAL A 335 12.39 -3.34 12.06
CA VAL A 335 12.30 -4.62 11.35
C VAL A 335 13.23 -4.59 10.14
N SER A 336 13.83 -5.73 9.79
CA SER A 336 14.56 -5.87 8.53
C SER A 336 13.59 -5.88 7.36
N ASP A 337 14.12 -5.70 6.15
CA ASP A 337 13.39 -6.04 4.93
C ASP A 337 13.51 -7.55 4.63
N TRP A 338 12.85 -8.05 3.60
CA TRP A 338 12.72 -9.45 3.19
C TRP A 338 14.08 -10.10 2.91
N ALA A 339 14.52 -11.06 3.75
CA ALA A 339 15.85 -11.67 3.72
C ALA A 339 17.02 -10.68 3.66
N ALA A 340 16.84 -9.45 4.11
CA ALA A 340 17.81 -8.39 3.84
C ALA A 340 19.10 -8.50 4.64
N ILE A 341 19.08 -9.20 5.78
CA ILE A 341 20.32 -9.47 6.54
C ILE A 341 21.27 -10.41 5.78
N ASP A 342 20.76 -11.24 4.87
CA ASP A 342 21.53 -12.16 4.04
C ASP A 342 22.42 -11.42 3.02
N GLN A 343 22.20 -10.12 2.84
CA GLN A 343 23.04 -9.26 1.98
C GLN A 343 24.23 -8.63 2.73
N LEU A 344 24.37 -8.89 4.02
CA LEU A 344 25.56 -8.46 4.77
C LEU A 344 26.78 -9.30 4.37
N PRO A 345 28.01 -8.75 4.53
CA PRO A 345 29.21 -9.51 4.23
C PRO A 345 29.47 -10.61 5.27
N GLY A 346 29.50 -11.88 4.86
CA GLY A 346 29.85 -12.98 5.72
C GLY A 346 29.00 -14.21 5.51
N ASP A 347 28.78 -14.97 6.60
CA ASP A 347 27.85 -16.09 6.68
C ASP A 347 26.63 -15.69 7.50
N TYR A 348 25.57 -16.48 7.47
CA TYR A 348 24.32 -16.15 8.15
C TYR A 348 24.48 -15.93 9.67
N ARG A 349 25.46 -16.60 10.30
CA ARG A 349 25.79 -16.37 11.71
C ARG A 349 26.33 -14.97 11.96
N SER A 350 27.29 -14.54 11.13
CA SER A 350 27.85 -13.18 11.20
C SER A 350 26.85 -12.10 10.82
N ASP A 351 25.95 -12.40 9.89
CA ASP A 351 24.88 -11.49 9.46
C ASP A 351 23.90 -11.21 10.61
N ILE A 352 23.54 -12.27 11.35
CA ILE A 352 22.71 -12.16 12.55
C ILE A 352 23.44 -11.37 13.63
N GLU A 353 24.71 -11.70 13.94
CA GLU A 353 25.51 -10.97 14.92
C GLU A 353 25.57 -9.48 14.59
N THR A 354 25.92 -9.15 13.34
CA THR A 354 26.08 -7.79 12.86
C THR A 354 24.77 -6.99 12.92
N SER A 355 23.70 -7.54 12.37
CA SER A 355 22.41 -6.86 12.26
C SER A 355 21.74 -6.61 13.62
N ILE A 356 21.75 -7.61 14.51
CA ILE A 356 21.20 -7.48 15.87
C ILE A 356 22.00 -6.46 16.69
N ASN A 357 23.33 -6.49 16.61
CA ASN A 357 24.19 -5.54 17.30
C ASN A 357 24.16 -4.12 16.67
N ALA A 358 23.78 -4.01 15.39
CA ALA A 358 23.53 -2.71 14.76
C ALA A 358 22.22 -2.08 15.28
N GLY A 359 21.30 -2.88 15.81
CA GLY A 359 20.08 -2.34 16.44
C GLY A 359 18.78 -2.84 15.84
N LEU A 360 18.78 -3.83 14.96
CA LEU A 360 17.55 -4.48 14.50
C LEU A 360 16.85 -5.19 15.66
N ASP A 361 15.53 -5.08 15.71
CA ASP A 361 14.71 -5.62 16.79
C ASP A 361 13.90 -6.84 16.35
N MET A 362 13.50 -6.90 15.06
CA MET A 362 12.78 -8.01 14.46
C MET A 362 13.38 -8.32 13.09
N ILE A 363 13.53 -9.60 12.76
CA ILE A 363 14.09 -10.05 11.48
C ILE A 363 13.00 -10.70 10.64
N MET A 364 12.83 -10.21 9.40
CA MET A 364 11.90 -10.73 8.40
C MET A 364 12.56 -11.85 7.59
N ILE A 365 12.05 -13.06 7.75
CA ILE A 365 12.67 -14.29 7.22
C ILE A 365 11.67 -15.01 6.32
N PRO A 366 11.87 -14.99 4.99
CA PRO A 366 11.00 -15.68 4.04
C PRO A 366 11.16 -17.19 4.02
N ASN A 367 12.34 -17.69 4.41
CA ASN A 367 12.78 -19.06 4.16
C ASN A 367 12.27 -20.02 5.26
N GLY A 368 11.75 -21.17 4.81
CA GLY A 368 11.31 -22.27 5.66
C GLY A 368 12.27 -23.45 5.64
N GLU A 369 11.85 -24.56 6.27
CA GLU A 369 12.67 -25.77 6.35
C GLU A 369 13.06 -26.32 4.97
N GLY A 370 14.35 -26.63 4.82
CA GLY A 370 14.98 -27.11 3.59
C GLY A 370 15.52 -25.98 2.69
N GLN A 371 15.33 -24.75 3.08
CA GLN A 371 15.97 -23.57 2.49
C GLN A 371 17.08 -23.07 3.42
N GLU A 372 18.11 -22.46 2.86
CA GLU A 372 19.17 -21.79 3.62
C GLU A 372 18.63 -20.55 4.30
N ASN A 373 19.28 -20.09 5.37
CA ASN A 373 18.95 -18.87 6.10
C ASN A 373 17.48 -18.80 6.56
N ASN A 374 16.94 -19.93 7.03
CA ASN A 374 15.55 -20.03 7.47
C ASN A 374 15.34 -19.60 8.92
N TYR A 375 14.07 -19.38 9.31
CA TYR A 375 13.72 -18.87 10.64
C TYR A 375 14.14 -19.79 11.80
N ARG A 376 14.21 -21.11 11.60
CA ARG A 376 14.68 -22.03 12.63
C ARG A 376 16.18 -21.93 12.84
N GLN A 377 16.96 -21.77 11.74
CA GLN A 377 18.39 -21.50 11.82
C GLN A 377 18.66 -20.16 12.50
N PHE A 378 17.88 -19.11 12.18
CA PHE A 378 17.97 -17.83 12.87
C PHE A 378 17.83 -17.96 14.38
N ILE A 379 16.78 -18.64 14.85
CA ILE A 379 16.51 -18.84 16.28
C ILE A 379 17.66 -19.60 16.96
N SER A 380 18.15 -20.68 16.33
CA SER A 380 19.27 -21.47 16.86
C SER A 380 20.55 -20.64 16.95
N LEU A 381 20.94 -20.00 15.84
CA LEU A 381 22.18 -19.21 15.75
C LEU A 381 22.16 -18.00 16.69
N LEU A 382 21.02 -17.28 16.79
CA LEU A 382 20.91 -16.16 17.72
C LEU A 382 21.00 -16.62 19.18
N THR A 383 20.42 -17.78 19.50
CA THR A 383 20.56 -18.40 20.85
C THR A 383 22.01 -18.70 21.18
N GLU A 384 22.75 -19.31 20.25
CA GLU A 384 24.17 -19.59 20.40
C GLU A 384 25.03 -18.32 20.53
N LEU A 385 24.72 -17.28 19.73
CA LEU A 385 25.42 -15.99 19.81
C LEU A 385 25.22 -15.31 21.17
N VAL A 386 24.03 -15.41 21.75
CA VAL A 386 23.77 -14.91 23.11
C VAL A 386 24.55 -15.72 24.14
N GLN A 387 24.52 -17.05 24.06
CA GLN A 387 25.26 -17.93 24.97
C GLN A 387 26.78 -17.74 24.89
N ALA A 388 27.29 -17.44 23.69
CA ALA A 388 28.70 -17.11 23.45
C ALA A 388 29.09 -15.66 23.84
N GLY A 389 28.12 -14.86 24.34
CA GLY A 389 28.37 -13.44 24.68
C GLY A 389 28.62 -12.51 23.50
N LYS A 390 28.35 -12.95 22.25
CA LYS A 390 28.48 -12.15 21.02
C LYS A 390 27.35 -11.16 20.84
N VAL A 391 26.15 -11.54 21.30
CA VAL A 391 24.99 -10.65 21.46
C VAL A 391 24.64 -10.59 22.94
N SER A 392 24.58 -9.40 23.51
CA SER A 392 24.30 -9.26 24.94
C SER A 392 22.82 -9.55 25.27
N PRO A 393 22.51 -10.16 26.42
CA PRO A 393 21.12 -10.28 26.88
C PRO A 393 20.37 -8.96 26.94
N ALA A 394 21.06 -7.87 27.30
CA ALA A 394 20.50 -6.53 27.32
C ALA A 394 20.05 -6.04 25.93
N ARG A 395 20.74 -6.44 24.84
CA ARG A 395 20.34 -6.13 23.47
C ARG A 395 19.04 -6.88 23.10
N ILE A 396 18.93 -8.15 23.48
CA ILE A 396 17.71 -8.95 23.31
C ILE A 396 16.55 -8.32 24.08
N ASP A 397 16.79 -7.94 25.34
CA ASP A 397 15.78 -7.32 26.19
C ASP A 397 15.30 -5.97 25.63
N ASP A 398 16.20 -5.14 25.07
CA ASP A 398 15.80 -3.90 24.42
C ASP A 398 14.90 -4.14 23.18
N ALA A 399 15.24 -5.14 22.34
CA ALA A 399 14.42 -5.48 21.18
C ALA A 399 13.01 -5.93 21.59
N VAL A 400 12.94 -6.89 22.50
CA VAL A 400 11.66 -7.46 22.94
C VAL A 400 10.80 -6.43 23.68
N ARG A 401 11.42 -5.60 24.53
CA ARG A 401 10.74 -4.49 25.20
C ARG A 401 10.07 -3.55 24.21
N ARG A 402 10.74 -3.16 23.13
CA ARG A 402 10.20 -2.32 22.07
C ARG A 402 9.02 -2.97 21.37
N ILE A 403 9.17 -4.24 20.98
CA ILE A 403 8.11 -5.02 20.32
C ILE A 403 6.88 -5.13 21.23
N LEU A 404 7.06 -5.54 22.47
CA LEU A 404 5.96 -5.68 23.45
C LEU A 404 5.28 -4.36 23.73
N THR A 405 6.04 -3.26 23.93
CA THR A 405 5.49 -1.92 24.17
C THR A 405 4.55 -1.54 23.01
N VAL A 406 4.97 -1.75 21.76
CA VAL A 406 4.13 -1.46 20.59
C VAL A 406 2.88 -2.34 20.55
N LYS A 407 2.97 -3.64 20.84
CA LYS A 407 1.81 -4.55 20.91
C LYS A 407 0.78 -4.07 21.95
N TYR A 408 1.24 -3.62 23.13
CA TYR A 408 0.37 -3.03 24.16
C TYR A 408 -0.22 -1.69 23.73
N GLU A 409 0.59 -0.80 23.16
CA GLU A 409 0.12 0.50 22.65
C GLU A 409 -0.90 0.38 21.52
N MET A 410 -0.89 -0.70 20.75
CA MET A 410 -1.89 -0.98 19.73
C MET A 410 -3.22 -1.48 20.30
N GLY A 411 -3.25 -1.94 21.54
CA GLY A 411 -4.39 -2.65 22.14
C GLY A 411 -4.51 -4.08 21.62
N LEU A 412 -3.39 -4.70 21.19
CA LEU A 412 -3.39 -6.02 20.58
C LEU A 412 -3.66 -7.14 21.59
N PHE A 413 -3.27 -6.96 22.85
CA PHE A 413 -3.57 -7.90 23.93
C PHE A 413 -5.06 -7.98 24.26
N GLU A 414 -5.74 -6.84 24.21
CA GLU A 414 -7.19 -6.72 24.46
C GLU A 414 -8.02 -7.12 23.22
N HIS A 415 -7.46 -6.88 22.03
CA HIS A 415 -8.14 -7.07 20.76
C HIS A 415 -7.27 -7.81 19.73
N PRO A 416 -6.93 -9.10 19.98
CA PRO A 416 -6.04 -9.86 19.10
C PRO A 416 -6.69 -10.23 17.74
N PHE A 417 -8.02 -10.19 17.64
CA PHE A 417 -8.76 -10.54 16.43
C PHE A 417 -9.49 -9.35 15.83
N ALA A 418 -9.67 -9.41 14.50
CA ALA A 418 -10.46 -8.43 13.78
C ALA A 418 -11.93 -8.43 14.21
N ARG A 419 -12.56 -7.27 14.14
CA ARG A 419 -13.99 -7.12 14.33
C ARG A 419 -14.75 -7.54 13.08
N PRO A 420 -15.81 -8.37 13.22
CA PRO A 420 -16.62 -8.83 12.08
C PRO A 420 -17.20 -7.69 11.24
N GLU A 421 -17.62 -6.60 11.87
CA GLU A 421 -18.24 -5.46 11.21
C GLU A 421 -17.30 -4.72 10.24
N LEU A 422 -15.98 -4.79 10.43
CA LEU A 422 -15.01 -4.17 9.53
C LEU A 422 -14.89 -4.94 8.21
N LEU A 423 -15.11 -6.25 8.21
CA LEU A 423 -15.09 -7.05 6.99
C LEU A 423 -16.16 -6.57 5.99
N GLY A 424 -17.34 -6.17 6.47
CA GLY A 424 -18.43 -5.65 5.64
C GLY A 424 -18.18 -4.28 5.02
N LYS A 425 -17.12 -3.56 5.46
CA LYS A 425 -16.74 -2.26 4.90
C LYS A 425 -15.77 -2.37 3.74
N LEU A 426 -15.10 -3.52 3.57
CA LEU A 426 -14.07 -3.71 2.55
C LEU A 426 -14.65 -3.46 1.16
N GLY A 427 -14.02 -2.59 0.38
CA GLY A 427 -14.47 -2.19 -0.94
C GLY A 427 -15.80 -1.40 -0.96
N GLY A 428 -16.31 -0.95 0.19
CA GLY A 428 -17.56 -0.23 0.30
C GLY A 428 -17.55 1.15 -0.36
N LEU A 429 -18.74 1.70 -0.64
CA LEU A 429 -18.91 2.96 -1.36
C LEU A 429 -18.19 4.14 -0.69
N GLU A 430 -18.21 4.22 0.65
CA GLU A 430 -17.49 5.28 1.38
C GLU A 430 -15.97 5.21 1.16
N HIS A 431 -15.41 4.00 1.15
CA HIS A 431 -14.00 3.76 0.89
C HIS A 431 -13.62 4.12 -0.55
N ARG A 432 -14.45 3.71 -1.52
CA ARG A 432 -14.25 4.03 -2.95
C ARG A 432 -14.33 5.52 -3.21
N GLU A 433 -15.23 6.27 -2.56
CA GLU A 433 -15.30 7.72 -2.74
C GLU A 433 -14.02 8.42 -2.21
N VAL A 434 -13.39 7.91 -1.15
CA VAL A 434 -12.08 8.43 -0.71
C VAL A 434 -11.01 8.19 -1.79
N ALA A 435 -10.97 7.00 -2.40
CA ALA A 435 -10.03 6.68 -3.46
C ALA A 435 -10.31 7.52 -4.73
N ARG A 436 -11.57 7.65 -5.13
CA ARG A 436 -11.98 8.52 -6.24
C ARG A 436 -11.55 9.97 -6.01
N ALA A 437 -11.67 10.48 -4.79
CA ALA A 437 -11.17 11.81 -4.44
C ALA A 437 -9.65 11.89 -4.56
N CYS A 438 -8.91 10.85 -4.15
CA CYS A 438 -7.46 10.76 -4.35
C CYS A 438 -7.09 10.81 -5.83
N VAL A 439 -7.82 10.09 -6.70
CA VAL A 439 -7.59 10.13 -8.15
C VAL A 439 -7.84 11.53 -8.69
N ARG A 440 -8.99 12.14 -8.39
CA ARG A 440 -9.32 13.51 -8.88
C ARG A 440 -8.23 14.53 -8.57
N GLU A 441 -7.69 14.49 -7.35
CA GLU A 441 -6.69 15.46 -6.91
C GLU A 441 -5.25 15.11 -7.37
N SER A 442 -4.98 13.84 -7.77
CA SER A 442 -3.66 13.41 -8.22
C SER A 442 -3.34 13.77 -9.67
N LEU A 443 -4.37 13.92 -10.52
CA LEU A 443 -4.17 14.12 -11.95
C LEU A 443 -3.47 15.44 -12.26
N VAL A 444 -2.36 15.35 -13.01
CA VAL A 444 -1.58 16.53 -13.41
C VAL A 444 -1.83 16.85 -14.89
N LEU A 445 -2.46 17.98 -15.16
CA LEU A 445 -2.65 18.48 -16.51
C LEU A 445 -1.35 19.13 -17.00
N LEU A 446 -0.65 18.48 -17.91
CA LEU A 446 0.64 18.92 -18.44
C LEU A 446 0.49 19.87 -19.64
N LYS A 447 -0.54 19.65 -20.47
CA LYS A 447 -0.85 20.44 -21.66
C LYS A 447 -2.36 20.56 -21.84
N ASN A 448 -2.85 21.74 -22.31
CA ASN A 448 -4.26 21.95 -22.65
C ASN A 448 -4.38 23.10 -23.67
N GLU A 449 -4.13 22.82 -24.94
CA GLU A 449 -4.23 23.79 -26.04
C GLU A 449 -5.68 23.95 -26.51
N ALA A 450 -6.00 25.13 -26.98
CA ALA A 450 -7.32 25.49 -27.53
C ALA A 450 -8.50 25.06 -26.62
N LYS A 451 -8.29 24.96 -25.30
CA LYS A 451 -9.28 24.45 -24.32
C LYS A 451 -9.79 23.06 -24.72
N ALA A 452 -8.85 22.16 -25.07
CA ALA A 452 -9.17 20.78 -25.44
C ALA A 452 -9.91 20.05 -24.31
N LEU A 453 -9.62 20.39 -23.06
CA LEU A 453 -10.31 19.94 -21.86
C LEU A 453 -10.95 21.12 -21.10
N PRO A 454 -12.07 20.92 -20.38
CA PRO A 454 -12.83 19.68 -20.27
C PRO A 454 -13.58 19.32 -21.55
N LEU A 455 -13.81 18.01 -21.77
CA LEU A 455 -14.68 17.53 -22.85
C LEU A 455 -16.16 17.80 -22.53
N ALA A 456 -16.95 18.09 -23.54
CA ALA A 456 -18.40 18.12 -23.40
C ALA A 456 -18.94 16.68 -23.26
N LYS A 457 -19.89 16.46 -22.34
CA LYS A 457 -20.50 15.14 -22.14
C LYS A 457 -21.42 14.70 -23.30
N ASN A 458 -21.88 15.64 -24.10
CA ASN A 458 -22.82 15.43 -25.22
C ASN A 458 -22.14 15.45 -26.59
N LEU A 459 -20.89 15.02 -26.70
CA LEU A 459 -20.24 14.74 -27.97
C LEU A 459 -21.06 13.71 -28.76
N LYS A 460 -21.04 13.78 -30.10
CA LYS A 460 -21.71 12.78 -30.93
C LYS A 460 -20.94 11.45 -30.88
N HIS A 461 -19.62 11.52 -31.09
CA HIS A 461 -18.77 10.36 -31.12
C HIS A 461 -17.44 10.62 -30.40
N LEU A 462 -17.10 9.77 -29.44
CA LEU A 462 -15.85 9.77 -28.69
C LEU A 462 -15.12 8.45 -28.92
N ALA A 463 -13.96 8.51 -29.54
CA ALA A 463 -13.10 7.33 -29.66
C ALA A 463 -12.16 7.22 -28.45
N VAL A 464 -12.07 6.04 -27.85
CA VAL A 464 -11.11 5.72 -26.80
C VAL A 464 -10.20 4.61 -27.32
N ILE A 465 -8.89 4.85 -27.32
CA ILE A 465 -7.92 3.90 -27.85
C ILE A 465 -6.75 3.70 -26.89
N GLY A 466 -6.02 2.60 -27.12
CA GLY A 466 -4.82 2.26 -26.36
C GLY A 466 -5.04 1.26 -25.25
N LYS A 467 -3.96 0.54 -24.95
CA LYS A 467 -3.93 -0.62 -24.03
C LYS A 467 -4.38 -0.31 -22.60
N GLY A 468 -4.15 0.92 -22.12
CA GLY A 468 -4.48 1.31 -20.74
C GLY A 468 -5.93 1.74 -20.52
N ALA A 469 -6.77 1.78 -21.59
CA ALA A 469 -8.12 2.30 -21.46
C ALA A 469 -9.06 1.37 -20.66
N ASP A 470 -8.96 0.06 -20.92
CA ASP A 470 -9.80 -0.96 -20.28
C ASP A 470 -8.95 -2.02 -19.55
N ASP A 471 -7.96 -1.57 -18.79
CA ASP A 471 -7.01 -2.40 -18.07
C ASP A 471 -6.87 -1.92 -16.62
N LEU A 472 -7.57 -2.61 -15.71
CA LEU A 472 -7.57 -2.27 -14.29
C LEU A 472 -6.21 -2.56 -13.64
N GLY A 473 -5.54 -3.63 -14.09
CA GLY A 473 -4.23 -3.99 -13.58
C GLY A 473 -3.17 -2.95 -13.94
N MET A 474 -3.18 -2.46 -15.18
CA MET A 474 -2.32 -1.36 -15.60
C MET A 474 -2.59 -0.07 -14.80
N GLN A 475 -3.86 0.22 -14.46
CA GLN A 475 -4.22 1.36 -13.60
C GLN A 475 -3.68 1.21 -12.17
N CYS A 476 -3.69 0.00 -11.63
CA CYS A 476 -3.23 -0.27 -10.28
C CYS A 476 -1.70 -0.34 -10.20
N GLY A 477 -1.04 -0.92 -11.21
CA GLY A 477 0.41 -1.10 -11.19
C GLY A 477 0.89 -2.25 -10.31
N GLY A 478 2.16 -2.26 -9.96
CA GLY A 478 2.77 -3.25 -9.08
C GLY A 478 2.19 -3.25 -7.67
N TRP A 479 2.50 -4.28 -6.89
CA TRP A 479 1.97 -4.50 -5.54
C TRP A 479 0.46 -4.71 -5.48
N THR A 480 -0.21 -5.05 -6.58
CA THR A 480 -1.67 -5.22 -6.60
C THR A 480 -2.02 -6.67 -6.93
N ILE A 481 -2.56 -7.39 -5.99
CA ILE A 481 -2.93 -8.81 -5.99
C ILE A 481 -1.70 -9.71 -6.15
N ASP A 482 -0.93 -9.52 -7.22
CA ASP A 482 0.40 -10.09 -7.43
C ASP A 482 1.48 -9.05 -7.09
N TRP A 483 2.65 -9.49 -6.59
CA TRP A 483 3.76 -8.60 -6.27
C TRP A 483 4.17 -7.70 -7.43
N GLN A 484 4.35 -8.29 -8.63
CA GLN A 484 4.71 -7.50 -9.81
C GLN A 484 3.52 -6.75 -10.41
N GLY A 485 2.29 -7.12 -10.02
CA GLY A 485 1.07 -6.70 -10.67
C GLY A 485 0.87 -7.41 -12.01
N GLU A 486 -0.36 -7.46 -12.47
CA GLU A 486 -0.74 -8.08 -13.75
C GLU A 486 -1.64 -7.13 -14.54
N SER A 487 -1.65 -7.28 -15.86
CA SER A 487 -2.56 -6.57 -16.77
C SER A 487 -3.94 -7.23 -16.76
N GLY A 488 -4.99 -6.46 -17.01
CA GLY A 488 -6.36 -6.94 -17.16
C GLY A 488 -7.25 -6.66 -15.95
N ASN A 489 -8.34 -7.40 -15.82
CA ASN A 489 -9.32 -7.23 -14.75
C ASN A 489 -8.91 -8.06 -13.51
N ILE A 490 -8.02 -7.53 -12.71
CA ILE A 490 -7.32 -8.23 -11.62
C ILE A 490 -8.10 -8.29 -10.30
N THR A 491 -9.11 -7.44 -10.10
CA THR A 491 -9.88 -7.39 -8.85
C THR A 491 -11.32 -6.92 -9.10
N PRO A 492 -12.33 -7.48 -8.42
CA PRO A 492 -13.71 -7.06 -8.57
C PRO A 492 -13.97 -5.66 -8.00
N GLY A 493 -14.98 -5.00 -8.54
CA GLY A 493 -15.49 -3.72 -8.05
C GLY A 493 -14.68 -2.49 -8.47
N GLY A 494 -13.54 -2.65 -9.16
CA GLY A 494 -12.83 -1.54 -9.78
C GLY A 494 -13.53 -1.00 -11.01
N THR A 495 -13.23 0.24 -11.38
CA THR A 495 -13.75 0.92 -12.58
C THR A 495 -12.59 1.28 -13.49
N THR A 496 -12.58 0.75 -14.73
CA THR A 496 -11.59 1.13 -15.74
C THR A 496 -11.84 2.55 -16.26
N ILE A 497 -10.82 3.18 -16.84
CA ILE A 497 -10.96 4.52 -17.47
C ILE A 497 -12.04 4.49 -18.55
N LEU A 498 -12.06 3.44 -19.39
CA LEU A 498 -13.09 3.27 -20.44
C LEU A 498 -14.50 3.15 -19.83
N SER A 499 -14.65 2.29 -18.82
CA SER A 499 -15.94 2.10 -18.14
C SER A 499 -16.42 3.41 -17.51
N ALA A 500 -15.53 4.17 -16.87
CA ALA A 500 -15.84 5.47 -16.30
C ALA A 500 -16.27 6.50 -17.34
N ILE A 501 -15.58 6.55 -18.49
CA ILE A 501 -15.96 7.42 -19.60
C ILE A 501 -17.37 7.10 -20.06
N ARG A 502 -17.68 5.82 -20.32
CA ARG A 502 -19.02 5.36 -20.76
C ARG A 502 -20.12 5.73 -19.77
N GLN A 503 -19.82 5.70 -18.47
CA GLN A 503 -20.79 6.07 -17.41
C GLN A 503 -20.98 7.60 -17.28
N THR A 504 -20.02 8.40 -17.76
CA THR A 504 -20.00 9.85 -17.56
C THR A 504 -20.61 10.64 -18.73
N VAL A 505 -20.51 10.13 -19.95
CA VAL A 505 -21.04 10.80 -21.14
C VAL A 505 -22.56 10.79 -21.14
N ALA A 506 -23.17 11.74 -21.89
CA ALA A 506 -24.62 11.83 -22.01
C ALA A 506 -25.19 10.62 -22.78
N PRO A 507 -26.45 10.20 -22.49
CA PRO A 507 -27.14 9.23 -23.32
C PRO A 507 -27.21 9.71 -24.78
N GLY A 508 -26.71 8.92 -25.72
CA GLY A 508 -26.62 9.30 -27.14
C GLY A 508 -25.21 9.69 -27.62
N THR A 509 -24.26 9.83 -26.71
CA THR A 509 -22.84 9.87 -27.09
C THR A 509 -22.36 8.46 -27.43
N GLU A 510 -21.93 8.25 -28.66
CA GLU A 510 -21.31 7.00 -29.06
C GLU A 510 -19.86 6.95 -28.52
N VAL A 511 -19.51 5.89 -27.76
CA VAL A 511 -18.15 5.65 -27.25
C VAL A 511 -17.61 4.37 -27.86
N THR A 512 -16.73 4.52 -28.85
CA THR A 512 -16.02 3.39 -29.45
C THR A 512 -14.72 3.11 -28.70
N PHE A 513 -14.31 1.83 -28.70
CA PHE A 513 -13.03 1.39 -28.12
C PHE A 513 -12.28 0.47 -29.05
N ALA A 514 -10.99 0.70 -29.21
CA ALA A 514 -10.05 -0.19 -29.87
C ALA A 514 -8.66 -0.10 -29.21
N ALA A 515 -7.89 -1.17 -29.26
CA ALA A 515 -6.50 -1.15 -28.79
C ALA A 515 -5.58 -0.32 -29.71
N ASP A 516 -5.98 -0.12 -30.96
CA ASP A 516 -5.25 0.60 -32.01
C ASP A 516 -6.06 1.75 -32.62
N ALA A 517 -5.48 2.42 -33.61
CA ALA A 517 -6.10 3.57 -34.30
C ALA A 517 -7.23 3.21 -35.27
N ALA A 518 -7.54 1.93 -35.51
CA ALA A 518 -8.62 1.49 -36.39
C ALA A 518 -10.00 1.93 -35.87
N GLY A 519 -10.14 2.07 -34.54
CA GLY A 519 -11.36 2.56 -33.89
C GLY A 519 -11.67 4.05 -34.10
N ILE A 520 -10.77 4.83 -34.73
CA ILE A 520 -10.96 6.26 -34.95
C ILE A 520 -11.70 6.47 -36.29
N GLN A 521 -13.01 6.59 -36.24
CA GLN A 521 -13.84 6.92 -37.41
C GLN A 521 -14.77 8.07 -37.04
N ASN A 522 -14.61 9.21 -37.73
CA ASN A 522 -15.48 10.41 -37.57
C ASN A 522 -15.69 10.85 -36.11
N ALA A 523 -14.69 10.68 -35.24
CA ALA A 523 -14.79 11.06 -33.83
C ALA A 523 -14.63 12.57 -33.63
N ASP A 524 -15.44 13.17 -32.74
CA ASP A 524 -15.30 14.56 -32.32
C ASP A 524 -14.03 14.77 -31.47
N ALA A 525 -13.62 13.74 -30.76
CA ALA A 525 -12.37 13.67 -30.00
C ALA A 525 -11.88 12.22 -29.85
N VAL A 526 -10.57 12.07 -29.65
CA VAL A 526 -9.91 10.80 -29.36
C VAL A 526 -9.21 10.88 -28.01
N ILE A 527 -9.49 9.93 -27.12
CA ILE A 527 -8.73 9.72 -25.89
C ILE A 527 -7.75 8.55 -26.11
N VAL A 528 -6.46 8.84 -26.00
CA VAL A 528 -5.38 7.84 -26.15
C VAL A 528 -4.83 7.50 -24.78
N VAL A 529 -4.98 6.23 -24.32
CA VAL A 529 -4.53 5.80 -23.00
C VAL A 529 -3.34 4.86 -23.14
N VAL A 530 -2.16 5.36 -22.78
CA VAL A 530 -0.86 4.70 -22.97
C VAL A 530 -0.03 4.73 -21.69
N GLY A 531 1.09 4.01 -21.67
CA GLY A 531 2.02 4.05 -20.55
C GLY A 531 2.67 2.72 -20.20
N GLU A 532 3.08 2.57 -18.93
CA GLU A 532 3.83 1.42 -18.45
C GLU A 532 2.92 0.23 -18.09
N GLN A 533 3.42 -0.99 -18.34
CA GLN A 533 2.86 -2.22 -17.75
C GLN A 533 3.20 -2.27 -16.26
N PRO A 534 2.46 -3.04 -15.43
CA PRO A 534 2.78 -3.23 -14.03
C PRO A 534 4.19 -3.76 -13.79
N TYR A 535 4.82 -3.33 -12.73
CA TYR A 535 6.13 -3.80 -12.25
C TYR A 535 6.29 -3.44 -10.78
N ALA A 536 7.15 -4.17 -10.06
CA ALA A 536 7.59 -3.80 -8.72
C ALA A 536 9.11 -3.94 -8.59
N GLU A 537 9.69 -3.09 -7.73
CA GLU A 537 11.09 -3.11 -7.29
C GLU A 537 12.07 -3.10 -8.48
N MET A 538 13.17 -3.92 -8.40
CA MET A 538 14.21 -4.00 -9.41
C MET A 538 13.70 -4.30 -10.83
N LYS A 539 12.52 -4.93 -10.96
CA LYS A 539 11.92 -5.17 -12.29
C LYS A 539 11.46 -3.89 -12.97
N GLY A 540 11.28 -2.84 -12.19
CA GLY A 540 10.96 -1.51 -12.68
C GLY A 540 12.17 -0.64 -12.98
N ASP A 541 13.41 -1.04 -12.64
CA ASP A 541 14.61 -0.27 -12.95
C ASP A 541 14.80 -0.16 -14.46
N ARG A 542 14.98 1.06 -14.97
CA ARG A 542 15.13 1.33 -16.40
C ARG A 542 16.09 2.48 -16.66
N GLU A 543 17.04 2.27 -17.55
CA GLU A 543 17.92 3.32 -18.05
C GLU A 543 17.20 4.23 -19.07
N ASP A 544 16.40 3.63 -19.94
CA ASP A 544 15.63 4.34 -20.96
C ASP A 544 14.16 4.54 -20.54
N LEU A 545 13.82 5.79 -20.27
CA LEU A 545 12.47 6.20 -19.86
C LEU A 545 11.63 6.77 -21.02
N ARG A 546 12.03 6.58 -22.28
CA ARG A 546 11.19 6.99 -23.42
C ARG A 546 9.90 6.19 -23.45
N LEU A 547 8.83 6.87 -23.86
CA LEU A 547 7.58 6.20 -24.21
C LEU A 547 7.87 5.13 -25.27
N PRO A 548 7.24 3.92 -25.20
CA PRO A 548 7.37 2.92 -26.24
C PRO A 548 7.02 3.48 -27.62
N THR A 549 7.77 3.06 -28.64
CA THR A 549 7.53 3.51 -30.01
C THR A 549 6.12 3.18 -30.51
N THR A 550 5.54 2.07 -30.04
CA THR A 550 4.15 1.69 -30.30
C THR A 550 3.15 2.70 -29.74
N ASP A 551 3.40 3.20 -28.54
CA ASP A 551 2.55 4.21 -27.89
C ASP A 551 2.67 5.57 -28.61
N LEU A 552 3.89 5.97 -29.00
CA LEU A 552 4.12 7.18 -29.82
C LEU A 552 3.42 7.08 -31.17
N ALA A 553 3.57 5.96 -31.89
CA ALA A 553 2.92 5.75 -33.16
C ALA A 553 1.38 5.80 -33.07
N LEU A 554 0.81 5.30 -31.97
CA LEU A 554 -0.64 5.37 -31.73
C LEU A 554 -1.12 6.80 -31.59
N ILE A 555 -0.40 7.65 -30.85
CA ILE A 555 -0.70 9.08 -30.68
C ILE A 555 -0.56 9.83 -32.02
N GLU A 556 0.48 9.53 -32.79
CA GLU A 556 0.72 10.11 -34.13
C GLU A 556 -0.38 9.74 -35.11
N GLN A 557 -0.81 8.47 -35.13
CA GLN A 557 -1.92 7.99 -35.94
C GLN A 557 -3.24 8.66 -35.55
N ALA A 558 -3.50 8.86 -34.25
CA ALA A 558 -4.64 9.61 -33.78
C ALA A 558 -4.62 11.06 -34.29
N ARG A 559 -3.46 11.72 -34.21
CA ARG A 559 -3.27 13.09 -34.71
C ARG A 559 -3.48 13.20 -36.23
N ALA A 560 -3.00 12.23 -36.98
CA ALA A 560 -3.14 12.18 -38.45
C ALA A 560 -4.60 12.11 -38.92
N LYS A 561 -5.55 11.69 -38.06
CA LYS A 561 -6.99 11.73 -38.36
C LYS A 561 -7.60 13.13 -38.27
N GLY A 562 -6.84 14.13 -37.84
CA GLY A 562 -7.28 15.54 -37.77
C GLY A 562 -8.28 15.86 -36.66
N THR A 563 -8.54 14.93 -35.74
CA THR A 563 -9.43 15.11 -34.59
C THR A 563 -8.65 15.62 -33.36
N ARG A 564 -9.40 16.12 -32.37
CA ARG A 564 -8.84 16.52 -31.08
C ARG A 564 -8.27 15.29 -30.34
N VAL A 565 -6.99 15.35 -29.95
CA VAL A 565 -6.29 14.26 -29.28
C VAL A 565 -6.03 14.58 -27.80
N ILE A 566 -6.56 13.76 -26.91
CA ILE A 566 -6.32 13.82 -25.47
C ILE A 566 -5.51 12.58 -25.07
N THR A 567 -4.27 12.79 -24.59
CA THR A 567 -3.42 11.69 -24.15
C THR A 567 -3.45 11.56 -22.64
N LEU A 568 -3.77 10.35 -22.16
CA LEU A 568 -3.69 9.92 -20.76
C LEU A 568 -2.49 9.02 -20.59
N LEU A 569 -1.54 9.44 -19.76
CA LEU A 569 -0.34 8.69 -19.48
C LEU A 569 -0.49 7.96 -18.15
N VAL A 570 -0.63 6.63 -18.18
CA VAL A 570 -0.65 5.73 -17.03
C VAL A 570 0.77 5.28 -16.76
N SER A 571 1.41 5.77 -15.70
CA SER A 571 2.82 5.44 -15.42
C SER A 571 3.19 5.63 -13.95
N GLY A 572 4.14 4.85 -13.47
CA GLY A 572 4.69 4.95 -12.12
C GLY A 572 5.71 6.10 -11.94
N ARG A 573 6.02 6.83 -13.01
CA ARG A 573 7.03 7.89 -13.04
C ARG A 573 6.87 8.77 -14.28
N PRO A 574 7.52 9.96 -14.36
CA PRO A 574 7.65 10.70 -15.61
C PRO A 574 8.35 9.87 -16.69
N LEU A 575 7.78 9.85 -17.89
CA LEU A 575 8.39 9.24 -19.07
C LEU A 575 8.80 10.34 -20.06
N ILE A 576 9.84 10.09 -20.87
CA ILE A 576 10.27 11.01 -21.92
C ILE A 576 9.21 11.02 -23.02
N LEU A 577 8.52 12.14 -23.16
CA LEU A 577 7.31 12.27 -23.98
C LEU A 577 7.58 12.27 -25.49
N GLY A 578 8.77 12.72 -25.93
CA GLY A 578 9.10 12.80 -27.36
C GLY A 578 8.04 13.56 -28.16
N SER A 579 7.61 12.99 -29.27
CA SER A 579 6.58 13.57 -30.14
C SER A 579 5.17 13.61 -29.54
N ALA A 580 4.89 12.83 -28.49
CA ALA A 580 3.57 12.76 -27.86
C ALA A 580 3.08 14.14 -27.39
N LEU A 581 3.99 14.99 -26.89
CA LEU A 581 3.63 16.32 -26.43
C LEU A 581 3.13 17.21 -27.57
N ASN A 582 3.72 17.10 -28.76
CA ASN A 582 3.34 17.90 -29.93
C ASN A 582 2.08 17.38 -30.61
N HIS A 583 1.83 16.08 -30.54
CA HIS A 583 0.70 15.41 -31.18
C HIS A 583 -0.57 15.35 -30.30
N SER A 584 -0.50 15.81 -29.05
CA SER A 584 -1.64 15.88 -28.14
C SER A 584 -2.14 17.35 -28.01
N ASP A 585 -3.45 17.57 -28.08
CA ASP A 585 -4.06 18.87 -27.73
C ASP A 585 -4.16 19.03 -26.21
N ALA A 586 -4.39 17.94 -25.48
CA ALA A 586 -4.24 17.87 -24.03
C ALA A 586 -3.47 16.61 -23.62
N LEU A 587 -2.65 16.73 -22.55
CA LEU A 587 -1.89 15.63 -21.99
C LEU A 587 -1.99 15.66 -20.47
N LEU A 588 -2.41 14.53 -19.88
CA LEU A 588 -2.52 14.33 -18.45
C LEU A 588 -1.60 13.21 -18.00
N ALA A 589 -0.81 13.44 -16.96
CA ALA A 589 -0.25 12.38 -16.16
C ALA A 589 -1.32 11.89 -15.19
N VAL A 590 -1.80 10.67 -15.39
CA VAL A 590 -2.81 10.05 -14.51
C VAL A 590 -2.16 9.15 -13.46
N TRP A 591 -0.86 8.97 -13.53
CA TRP A 591 -0.04 8.11 -12.65
C TRP A 591 -0.52 6.66 -12.69
N LEU A 592 -0.60 6.01 -11.54
CA LEU A 592 -1.24 4.72 -11.31
C LEU A 592 -2.47 4.98 -10.42
N PRO A 593 -3.66 5.22 -11.01
CA PRO A 593 -4.82 5.74 -10.28
C PRO A 593 -5.51 4.72 -9.37
N GLY A 594 -5.15 3.42 -9.45
CA GLY A 594 -5.79 2.38 -8.66
C GLY A 594 -7.17 1.97 -9.19
N THR A 595 -8.08 1.57 -8.28
CA THR A 595 -9.39 1.00 -8.67
C THR A 595 -10.42 2.01 -9.13
N GLU A 596 -10.20 3.31 -9.00
CA GLU A 596 -11.25 4.31 -9.20
C GLU A 596 -11.04 5.16 -10.47
N GLY A 597 -11.09 4.52 -11.66
CA GLY A 597 -11.02 5.22 -12.96
C GLY A 597 -12.07 6.30 -13.14
N GLN A 598 -13.18 6.25 -12.37
CA GLN A 598 -14.18 7.31 -12.36
C GLN A 598 -13.61 8.69 -11.98
N GLY A 599 -12.60 8.74 -11.11
CA GLY A 599 -11.90 9.98 -10.78
C GLY A 599 -11.17 10.61 -11.98
N VAL A 600 -10.73 9.79 -12.94
CA VAL A 600 -10.15 10.27 -14.21
C VAL A 600 -11.23 10.90 -15.08
N ALA A 601 -12.38 10.23 -15.25
CA ALA A 601 -13.50 10.74 -16.01
C ALA A 601 -14.05 12.05 -15.41
N ASP A 602 -14.12 12.17 -14.07
CA ASP A 602 -14.56 13.42 -13.41
C ASP A 602 -13.73 14.63 -13.84
N VAL A 603 -12.41 14.44 -14.02
CA VAL A 603 -11.53 15.51 -14.49
C VAL A 603 -11.66 15.72 -16.00
N LEU A 604 -11.74 14.65 -16.79
CA LEU A 604 -11.88 14.77 -18.26
C LEU A 604 -13.10 15.57 -18.68
N PHE A 605 -14.22 15.38 -17.98
CA PHE A 605 -15.51 16.00 -18.31
C PHE A 605 -15.86 17.22 -17.45
N GLY A 606 -14.96 17.66 -16.58
CA GLY A 606 -15.09 18.89 -15.81
C GLY A 606 -15.97 18.83 -14.56
N ASP A 607 -16.38 17.64 -14.12
CA ASP A 607 -17.04 17.43 -12.82
C ASP A 607 -16.07 17.77 -11.66
N SER A 608 -14.77 17.65 -11.91
CA SER A 608 -13.70 18.09 -11.03
C SER A 608 -12.62 18.84 -11.83
N LYS A 609 -12.03 19.87 -11.22
CA LYS A 609 -10.90 20.57 -11.83
C LYS A 609 -9.58 19.83 -11.55
N PRO A 610 -8.63 19.76 -12.52
CA PRO A 610 -7.30 19.22 -12.25
C PRO A 610 -6.57 20.13 -11.26
N THR A 611 -6.17 19.55 -10.11
CA THR A 611 -5.47 20.27 -9.05
C THR A 611 -4.08 19.73 -8.80
N GLY A 612 -3.78 18.54 -9.31
CA GLY A 612 -2.51 17.85 -9.14
C GLY A 612 -1.31 18.70 -9.58
N LYS A 613 -0.20 18.51 -8.87
CA LYS A 613 1.08 19.19 -9.11
C LYS A 613 2.19 18.16 -9.15
N LEU A 614 3.10 18.27 -10.12
CA LEU A 614 4.21 17.33 -10.24
C LEU A 614 4.96 17.17 -8.91
N PRO A 615 5.05 15.94 -8.38
CA PRO A 615 5.80 15.64 -7.16
C PRO A 615 7.29 15.41 -7.41
N VAL A 616 7.68 15.30 -8.68
CA VAL A 616 9.05 15.21 -9.18
C VAL A 616 9.18 16.08 -10.43
N PRO A 617 10.36 16.61 -10.76
CA PRO A 617 10.56 17.32 -12.04
C PRO A 617 10.44 16.32 -13.20
N TRP A 618 9.87 16.78 -14.33
CA TRP A 618 9.69 15.98 -15.54
C TRP A 618 10.86 16.18 -16.49
N PRO A 619 11.70 15.18 -16.79
CA PRO A 619 12.87 15.35 -17.66
C PRO A 619 12.47 15.45 -19.14
N ALA A 620 13.26 16.18 -19.90
CA ALA A 620 13.11 16.28 -21.36
C ALA A 620 13.80 15.11 -22.10
N SER A 621 14.82 14.52 -21.50
CA SER A 621 15.61 13.44 -22.09
C SER A 621 16.24 12.52 -21.05
N ASN A 622 16.74 11.35 -21.46
CA ASN A 622 17.45 10.41 -20.58
C ASN A 622 18.80 10.94 -20.08
N GLU A 623 19.46 11.81 -20.86
CA GLU A 623 20.76 12.41 -20.51
C GLU A 623 20.63 13.33 -19.28
N ALA A 624 19.44 13.89 -19.06
CA ALA A 624 19.14 14.70 -17.89
C ALA A 624 19.15 13.90 -16.56
N LEU A 625 19.15 12.57 -16.63
CA LEU A 625 19.04 11.65 -15.50
C LEU A 625 20.37 10.98 -15.12
N VAL A 626 21.47 11.35 -15.75
CA VAL A 626 22.79 10.77 -15.46
C VAL A 626 23.32 11.32 -14.14
N ASP A 627 23.67 10.42 -13.21
CA ASP A 627 24.30 10.75 -11.94
C ASP A 627 25.83 10.83 -12.10
N GLY A 628 26.49 11.68 -11.35
CA GLY A 628 27.96 11.72 -11.31
C GLY A 628 28.56 13.04 -10.79
N PRO A 629 29.88 13.07 -10.56
CA PRO A 629 30.59 14.28 -10.20
C PRO A 629 30.42 15.34 -11.30
N GLY A 630 29.86 16.49 -10.95
CA GLY A 630 29.59 17.56 -11.91
C GLY A 630 28.20 17.53 -12.52
N ARG A 631 27.25 16.78 -11.97
CA ARG A 631 25.83 16.85 -12.35
C ARG A 631 25.40 18.31 -12.43
N LYS A 632 25.21 18.82 -13.64
CA LYS A 632 24.57 20.12 -13.84
C LYS A 632 23.08 19.94 -13.52
N ALA A 633 22.51 20.89 -12.79
CA ALA A 633 21.04 20.96 -12.68
C ALA A 633 20.46 20.92 -14.10
N PHE A 634 19.70 19.89 -14.44
CA PHE A 634 19.06 19.81 -15.74
C PHE A 634 17.87 20.77 -15.79
N GLU A 635 17.62 21.36 -16.93
CA GLU A 635 16.41 22.12 -17.16
C GLU A 635 15.27 21.13 -17.44
N PRO A 636 14.30 20.99 -16.53
CA PRO A 636 13.21 20.03 -16.72
C PRO A 636 12.24 20.51 -17.78
N GLN A 637 11.65 19.60 -18.55
CA GLN A 637 10.55 19.90 -19.46
C GLN A 637 9.35 20.52 -18.72
N PHE A 638 9.07 20.00 -17.51
CA PHE A 638 8.14 20.60 -16.56
C PHE A 638 8.76 20.60 -15.16
N PRO A 639 8.83 21.76 -14.49
CA PRO A 639 9.45 21.86 -13.17
C PRO A 639 8.61 21.17 -12.08
N LEU A 640 9.27 20.87 -10.96
CA LEU A 640 8.59 20.43 -9.73
C LEU A 640 7.45 21.40 -9.38
N GLY A 641 6.28 20.87 -9.08
CA GLY A 641 5.09 21.66 -8.75
C GLY A 641 4.31 22.19 -9.97
N TYR A 642 4.75 21.87 -11.20
CA TYR A 642 3.99 22.20 -12.41
C TYR A 642 2.64 21.44 -12.44
N GLY A 643 1.66 22.06 -13.09
CA GLY A 643 0.35 21.50 -13.39
C GLY A 643 -0.61 22.62 -13.75
N LEU A 644 -1.31 22.48 -14.87
CA LEU A 644 -2.31 23.43 -15.36
C LEU A 644 -3.65 23.24 -14.63
N ARG A 645 -4.54 24.21 -14.78
CA ARG A 645 -5.94 24.16 -14.33
C ARG A 645 -6.83 24.63 -15.45
N TYR A 646 -8.09 24.19 -15.46
CA TYR A 646 -9.11 24.82 -16.29
C TYR A 646 -9.35 26.25 -15.79
N ARG A 647 -9.50 27.17 -16.75
CA ARG A 647 -9.90 28.55 -16.45
C ARG A 647 -11.38 28.66 -16.11
#